data_5dfd55eb56c88fbf8ded620806212c01
#
_entry.id   5dfd55eb56c88fbf8ded620806212c01
#
_cell.length_a   1.000
_cell.length_b   1.000
_cell.length_c   1.000
_cell.angle_alpha   90.00
_cell.angle_beta   90.00
_cell.angle_gamma   90.00
#
_symmetry.space_group_name_H-M   'P 1'
#
loop_
_entity.id
_entity.type
_entity.pdbx_description
1 polymer ?
#
loop_
_entity_poly.entity_id
_entity_poly.type
_entity_poly.pdbx_seq_one_letter_code
_entity_poly.pdbx_strand_id
1 'polypeptide(L)'
;MRAGVELSNTEFPDDELRHEQEFIDGLYERVDVLRGEAETSVKDALAQGDKPQQARLERDILVAERSGLLAALNSVDGSLCFGRIDMSDGATHHIGRIGLREEDVERTPILVDWRADVARPFYLATGHTPMGLRRRRHITTEGRSVTSLHDEILDLGDQERTGHEDPTGDAVLLAALNSARTGRMGDIVRTIQAEQDEIIRAPHRGVLVVEGGPGTGKTAVALHRAAYLLYEHRELLARRAVLIVGPNPAFLGYIGEVLPSLGETGVLLATVGELFPGVRATATDTPEAAAVKGRAEMADVIAAVVRDRQALPDPVITVEHDREVLMLDQGLVGVARERTRATGLPHNVAREHFEGHILNALTELYAERVGTDPYDGTSLLDPSDITQIRDELAENPEVWSAIDQLWPRVTPRRLVADFLAEPDGHLPAADADAIRRPETRAWTVADVPLLDEAAELLGEDDRMIRARAERERQHQIAFAQGVLDVSYASRTYEFDDKEELDADASEVLSAHDIIDAERFAERHEEADHRSAAERAAADRTWAFGHIIVDEAQELSPMAWRLLMRRSPTRSMTLVGDPAQTAEAAGVGSWSDILAPYVEDRWEHTRLGVNYRTPSEIMDLAAGVVRATDPDFEPPTSVRSTGVRPWVREVTDDLPGAVAEAAAELTPDEGRLAIIAPRPLHPALAARLDGITAGTEPDLTRRVVLLDPRQAKGLEFDSVLVVEPGDYGTSDLYVALTRATQRLGVLHSEKLPAGLAPAAV
;
A
#
# COMPACT_ATOMS: atom_id res chain seq x y z
N MET A 1 8.49 -20.01 47.37
CA MET A 1 9.69 -19.17 47.57
C MET A 1 9.81 -18.34 46.33
N ARG A 2 9.43 -17.08 46.42
CA ARG A 2 9.60 -16.12 45.30
C ARG A 2 11.10 -15.80 45.19
N ALA A 3 11.75 -16.26 44.16
CA ALA A 3 12.99 -15.66 43.69
C ALA A 3 12.64 -14.67 42.60
N GLY A 4 12.32 -13.45 43.03
CA GLY A 4 12.35 -12.30 42.12
C GLY A 4 13.82 -12.12 41.72
N VAL A 5 14.05 -12.18 40.44
CA VAL A 5 15.26 -11.57 39.88
C VAL A 5 15.05 -10.07 40.06
N GLU A 6 15.57 -9.52 41.15
CA GLU A 6 15.80 -8.08 41.25
C GLU A 6 16.81 -7.75 40.16
N LEU A 7 16.32 -7.15 39.06
CA LEU A 7 17.15 -6.37 38.18
C LEU A 7 17.82 -5.32 39.04
N SER A 8 19.12 -5.44 39.29
CA SER A 8 19.88 -4.45 39.99
C SER A 8 19.76 -3.14 39.20
N ASN A 9 18.97 -2.22 39.73
CA ASN A 9 18.95 -0.83 39.33
C ASN A 9 20.36 -0.27 39.61
N THR A 10 21.25 -0.35 38.65
CA THR A 10 22.53 0.32 38.70
C THR A 10 22.25 1.80 38.48
N GLU A 11 22.17 2.54 39.59
CA GLU A 11 22.04 3.99 39.59
C GLU A 11 23.30 4.58 38.92
N PHE A 12 23.15 5.10 37.70
CA PHE A 12 24.18 5.97 37.10
C PHE A 12 24.42 7.17 38.03
N PRO A 13 25.64 7.74 38.04
CA PRO A 13 25.88 8.97 38.75
C PRO A 13 24.83 10.02 38.31
N ASP A 14 24.18 10.67 39.27
CA ASP A 14 23.17 11.71 39.00
C ASP A 14 23.64 12.79 38.01
N ASP A 15 24.94 12.97 37.89
CA ASP A 15 25.57 13.91 36.97
C ASP A 15 25.48 13.50 35.49
N GLU A 16 25.60 12.21 35.14
CA GLU A 16 25.52 11.75 33.75
C GLU A 16 24.08 11.80 33.25
N LEU A 17 23.13 11.39 34.08
CA LEU A 17 21.71 11.44 33.76
C LEU A 17 21.25 12.89 33.57
N ARG A 18 21.75 13.79 34.41
CA ARG A 18 21.49 15.23 34.30
C ARG A 18 22.08 15.81 33.01
N HIS A 19 23.29 15.42 32.65
CA HIS A 19 23.96 15.90 31.43
C HIS A 19 23.20 15.49 30.17
N GLU A 20 22.75 14.23 30.08
CA GLU A 20 21.93 13.77 28.95
C GLU A 20 20.55 14.46 28.95
N GLN A 21 19.95 14.71 30.12
CA GLN A 21 18.68 15.46 30.20
C GLN A 21 18.84 16.89 29.68
N GLU A 22 19.88 17.61 30.11
CA GLU A 22 20.16 18.98 29.64
C GLU A 22 20.34 19.02 28.11
N PHE A 23 21.04 18.03 27.55
CA PHE A 23 21.20 17.92 26.12
C PHE A 23 19.87 17.68 25.40
N ILE A 24 19.05 16.74 25.89
CA ILE A 24 17.75 16.41 25.34
C ILE A 24 16.77 17.58 25.46
N ASP A 25 16.78 18.32 26.55
CA ASP A 25 15.99 19.54 26.71
C ASP A 25 16.32 20.56 25.60
N GLY A 26 17.61 20.75 25.29
CA GLY A 26 18.04 21.61 24.18
C GLY A 26 17.55 21.14 22.80
N LEU A 27 17.50 19.81 22.58
CA LEU A 27 16.92 19.25 21.35
C LEU A 27 15.43 19.57 21.24
N TYR A 28 14.67 19.42 22.34
CA TYR A 28 13.24 19.73 22.34
C TYR A 28 12.97 21.23 22.20
N GLU A 29 13.79 22.09 22.78
CA GLU A 29 13.71 23.54 22.54
C GLU A 29 13.85 23.84 21.04
N ARG A 30 14.80 23.20 20.37
CA ARG A 30 14.98 23.34 18.92
C ARG A 30 13.78 22.81 18.12
N VAL A 31 13.22 21.68 18.50
CA VAL A 31 11.99 21.11 17.88
C VAL A 31 10.83 22.07 18.05
N ASP A 32 10.64 22.63 19.25
CA ASP A 32 9.55 23.56 19.54
C ASP A 32 9.67 24.86 18.74
N VAL A 33 10.91 25.37 18.51
CA VAL A 33 11.18 26.52 17.62
C VAL A 33 10.79 26.15 16.17
N LEU A 34 11.28 25.03 15.64
CA LEU A 34 10.96 24.58 14.27
C LEU A 34 9.45 24.35 14.07
N ARG A 35 8.76 23.83 15.08
CA ARG A 35 7.31 23.65 15.09
C ARG A 35 6.59 25.00 15.01
N GLY A 36 6.99 25.96 15.83
CA GLY A 36 6.44 27.33 15.82
C GLY A 36 6.65 28.05 14.48
N GLU A 37 7.83 27.92 13.89
CA GLU A 37 8.14 28.45 12.56
C GLU A 37 7.27 27.83 11.48
N ALA A 38 7.12 26.48 11.49
CA ALA A 38 6.30 25.76 10.53
C ALA A 38 4.80 26.11 10.69
N GLU A 39 4.27 26.19 11.92
CA GLU A 39 2.90 26.63 12.20
C GLU A 39 2.65 28.06 11.72
N THR A 40 3.58 28.98 11.99
CA THR A 40 3.48 30.37 11.56
C THR A 40 3.48 30.44 10.04
N SER A 41 4.40 29.73 9.40
CA SER A 41 4.49 29.65 7.93
C SER A 41 3.20 29.13 7.29
N VAL A 42 2.57 28.10 7.87
CA VAL A 42 1.27 27.59 7.40
C VAL A 42 0.16 28.63 7.59
N LYS A 43 0.08 29.26 8.78
CA LYS A 43 -0.91 30.30 9.06
C LYS A 43 -0.77 31.50 8.13
N ASP A 44 0.45 31.97 7.91
CA ASP A 44 0.74 33.11 7.03
C ASP A 44 0.42 32.75 5.57
N ALA A 45 0.73 31.54 5.14
CA ALA A 45 0.39 31.06 3.81
C ALA A 45 -1.14 31.01 3.61
N LEU A 46 -1.89 30.50 4.59
CA LEU A 46 -3.36 30.42 4.53
C LEU A 46 -4.04 31.79 4.68
N ALA A 47 -3.45 32.75 5.42
CA ALA A 47 -3.96 34.10 5.58
C ALA A 47 -3.79 35.00 4.34
N GLN A 48 -2.95 34.58 3.39
CA GLN A 48 -2.77 35.31 2.13
C GLN A 48 -4.00 35.06 1.24
N GLY A 49 -4.97 36.01 1.28
CA GLY A 49 -6.21 35.97 0.49
C GLY A 49 -5.98 36.05 -1.03
N ASP A 50 -7.04 36.29 -1.80
CA ASP A 50 -7.11 36.24 -3.27
C ASP A 50 -5.89 36.84 -4.00
N LYS A 51 -4.96 35.95 -4.37
CA LYS A 51 -3.78 36.25 -5.18
C LYS A 51 -3.87 35.51 -6.52
N PRO A 52 -3.05 35.94 -7.52
CA PRO A 52 -2.94 35.24 -8.80
C PRO A 52 -2.69 33.73 -8.61
N GLN A 53 -3.13 32.94 -9.55
CA GLN A 53 -3.12 31.47 -9.50
C GLN A 53 -1.74 30.86 -9.17
N GLN A 54 -0.67 31.43 -9.69
CA GLN A 54 0.71 31.02 -9.37
C GLN A 54 1.05 31.16 -7.88
N ALA A 55 0.62 32.25 -7.25
CA ALA A 55 0.85 32.48 -5.81
C ALA A 55 -0.02 31.56 -4.92
N ARG A 56 -1.15 31.06 -5.45
CA ARG A 56 -1.95 30.03 -4.78
C ARG A 56 -1.20 28.69 -4.81
N LEU A 57 -0.63 28.33 -5.96
CA LEU A 57 0.17 27.11 -6.13
C LEU A 57 1.38 27.08 -5.19
N GLU A 58 2.17 28.15 -5.19
CA GLU A 58 3.34 28.29 -4.30
C GLU A 58 2.93 28.19 -2.82
N ARG A 59 1.79 28.78 -2.47
CA ARG A 59 1.19 28.69 -1.14
C ARG A 59 0.83 27.25 -0.78
N ASP A 60 0.13 26.54 -1.67
CA ASP A 60 -0.40 25.20 -1.39
C ASP A 60 0.76 24.18 -1.30
N ILE A 61 1.81 24.32 -2.12
CA ILE A 61 3.06 23.56 -2.00
C ILE A 61 3.72 23.84 -0.63
N LEU A 62 3.84 25.11 -0.25
CA LEU A 62 4.42 25.49 1.02
C LEU A 62 3.61 24.96 2.21
N VAL A 63 2.27 25.03 2.13
CA VAL A 63 1.37 24.48 3.16
C VAL A 63 1.54 22.97 3.27
N ALA A 64 1.59 22.25 2.16
CA ALA A 64 1.78 20.80 2.15
C ALA A 64 3.14 20.41 2.75
N GLU A 65 4.23 21.07 2.33
CA GLU A 65 5.58 20.83 2.85
C GLU A 65 5.66 21.12 4.36
N ARG A 66 5.14 22.27 4.81
CA ARG A 66 5.19 22.66 6.23
C ARG A 66 4.27 21.82 7.10
N SER A 67 3.12 21.40 6.58
CA SER A 67 2.23 20.45 7.28
C SER A 67 2.86 19.08 7.44
N GLY A 68 3.57 18.58 6.42
CA GLY A 68 4.37 17.35 6.51
C GLY A 68 5.48 17.46 7.56
N LEU A 69 6.21 18.56 7.59
CA LEU A 69 7.22 18.83 8.62
C LEU A 69 6.60 18.87 10.02
N LEU A 70 5.46 19.54 10.20
CA LEU A 70 4.73 19.59 11.47
C LEU A 70 4.30 18.18 11.92
N ALA A 71 3.80 17.37 11.02
CA ALA A 71 3.42 15.98 11.34
C ALA A 71 4.64 15.18 11.83
N ALA A 72 5.79 15.30 11.15
CA ALA A 72 7.04 14.66 11.55
C ALA A 72 7.54 15.16 12.93
N LEU A 73 7.54 16.48 13.16
CA LEU A 73 7.95 17.06 14.44
C LEU A 73 7.01 16.68 15.59
N ASN A 74 5.71 16.55 15.34
CA ASN A 74 4.72 16.13 16.35
C ASN A 74 4.83 14.65 16.69
N SER A 75 5.22 13.80 15.74
CA SER A 75 5.34 12.36 15.93
C SER A 75 6.49 11.96 16.86
N VAL A 76 7.52 12.81 16.98
CA VAL A 76 8.72 12.52 17.79
C VAL A 76 8.69 13.10 19.20
N ASP A 77 7.57 13.68 19.64
CA ASP A 77 7.45 14.41 20.92
C ASP A 77 7.62 13.54 22.18
N GLY A 78 7.80 12.25 22.08
CA GLY A 78 7.97 11.36 23.24
C GLY A 78 9.26 10.55 23.27
N SER A 79 10.11 10.62 22.23
CA SER A 79 11.33 9.80 22.15
C SER A 79 12.22 10.26 20.98
N LEU A 80 12.56 11.53 20.96
CA LEU A 80 13.34 12.17 19.90
C LEU A 80 14.76 11.56 19.78
N CYS A 81 15.49 11.54 20.90
CA CYS A 81 16.84 10.98 21.02
C CYS A 81 16.76 9.66 21.79
N PHE A 82 17.43 8.61 21.31
CA PHE A 82 17.40 7.29 21.94
C PHE A 82 18.80 6.67 22.07
N GLY A 83 19.82 7.30 21.54
CA GLY A 83 21.16 6.74 21.59
C GLY A 83 22.26 7.77 21.46
N ARG A 84 23.47 7.36 21.86
CA ARG A 84 24.70 8.11 21.68
C ARG A 84 25.84 7.15 21.34
N ILE A 85 26.71 7.55 20.44
CA ILE A 85 27.94 6.83 20.10
C ILE A 85 29.13 7.71 20.37
N ASP A 86 30.11 7.15 21.07
CA ASP A 86 31.38 7.78 21.30
C ASP A 86 32.44 7.02 20.46
N MET A 87 33.02 7.69 19.50
CA MET A 87 33.97 7.15 18.55
C MET A 87 35.40 7.11 19.14
N SER A 88 36.23 6.21 18.63
CA SER A 88 37.63 6.07 19.07
C SER A 88 38.52 7.29 18.74
N ASP A 89 38.10 8.11 17.79
CA ASP A 89 38.78 9.39 17.44
C ASP A 89 38.38 10.55 18.36
N GLY A 90 37.44 10.32 19.29
CA GLY A 90 36.93 11.31 20.24
C GLY A 90 35.66 12.04 19.77
N ALA A 91 35.14 11.75 18.57
CA ALA A 91 33.87 12.28 18.12
C ALA A 91 32.72 11.63 18.89
N THR A 92 31.69 12.44 19.20
CA THR A 92 30.46 12.01 19.86
C THR A 92 29.26 12.39 19.02
N HIS A 93 28.35 11.44 18.80
CA HIS A 93 27.13 11.69 18.06
C HIS A 93 25.92 11.16 18.81
N HIS A 94 24.91 12.01 19.01
CA HIS A 94 23.61 11.58 19.49
C HIS A 94 22.74 11.14 18.31
N ILE A 95 21.97 10.08 18.52
CA ILE A 95 21.16 9.43 17.48
C ILE A 95 19.70 9.55 17.84
N GLY A 96 18.91 9.99 16.88
CA GLY A 96 17.49 10.20 17.04
C GLY A 96 16.66 9.73 15.86
N ARG A 97 15.35 9.83 16.00
CA ARG A 97 14.37 9.47 14.95
C ARG A 97 14.40 10.40 13.76
N ILE A 98 14.77 11.63 13.96
CA ILE A 98 14.96 12.65 12.92
C ILE A 98 16.31 13.32 13.13
N GLY A 99 16.88 13.88 12.08
CA GLY A 99 18.09 14.69 12.15
C GLY A 99 17.76 16.14 12.48
N LEU A 100 18.49 16.74 13.42
CA LEU A 100 18.41 18.16 13.76
C LEU A 100 19.77 18.85 13.54
N ARG A 101 19.72 20.12 13.12
CA ARG A 101 20.89 20.94 12.86
C ARG A 101 20.78 22.27 13.59
N GLU A 102 21.93 22.83 13.94
CA GLU A 102 22.03 24.19 14.45
C GLU A 102 21.66 25.24 13.37
N GLU A 103 21.35 26.43 13.81
CA GLU A 103 21.13 27.59 12.93
C GLU A 103 22.43 28.32 12.54
N ASP A 104 23.57 27.64 12.72
CA ASP A 104 24.85 28.17 12.30
C ASP A 104 25.02 28.15 10.76
N VAL A 105 26.05 28.87 10.30
CA VAL A 105 26.38 28.94 8.86
C VAL A 105 26.75 27.57 8.30
N GLU A 106 27.31 26.71 9.12
CA GLU A 106 27.75 25.34 8.75
C GLU A 106 26.63 24.30 8.87
N ARG A 107 25.51 24.64 9.51
CA ARG A 107 24.39 23.73 9.79
C ARG A 107 24.84 22.47 10.48
N THR A 108 25.61 22.61 11.54
CA THR A 108 26.21 21.50 12.31
C THR A 108 25.12 20.55 12.81
N PRO A 109 25.25 19.23 12.57
CA PRO A 109 24.28 18.27 13.07
C PRO A 109 24.40 18.14 14.59
N ILE A 110 23.32 18.46 15.31
CA ILE A 110 23.19 18.27 16.77
C ILE A 110 22.58 16.93 17.12
N LEU A 111 21.72 16.40 16.24
CA LEU A 111 21.14 15.08 16.35
C LEU A 111 21.25 14.37 15.00
N VAL A 112 21.86 13.21 14.98
CA VAL A 112 22.03 12.38 13.77
C VAL A 112 20.79 11.53 13.57
N ASP A 113 20.27 11.55 12.36
CA ASP A 113 19.17 10.65 11.96
C ASP A 113 19.65 9.19 11.98
N TRP A 114 18.85 8.29 12.53
CA TRP A 114 19.18 6.86 12.63
C TRP A 114 19.44 6.21 11.26
N ARG A 115 18.92 6.77 10.19
CA ARG A 115 19.08 6.28 8.81
C ARG A 115 20.44 6.65 8.21
N ALA A 116 21.09 7.67 8.73
CA ALA A 116 22.39 8.11 8.24
C ALA A 116 23.49 7.06 8.48
N ASP A 117 24.46 6.97 7.56
CA ASP A 117 25.57 6.01 7.66
C ASP A 117 26.39 6.18 8.94
N VAL A 118 26.52 7.40 9.43
CA VAL A 118 27.21 7.71 10.71
C VAL A 118 26.54 7.01 11.91
N ALA A 119 25.22 6.76 11.86
CA ALA A 119 24.49 6.05 12.90
C ALA A 119 24.66 4.52 12.83
N ARG A 120 25.16 3.97 11.72
CA ARG A 120 25.24 2.52 11.47
C ARG A 120 26.03 1.75 12.53
N PRO A 121 27.15 2.24 13.08
CA PRO A 121 27.87 1.57 14.17
C PRO A 121 27.02 1.36 15.42
N PHE A 122 26.00 2.18 15.67
CA PHE A 122 25.06 2.00 16.78
C PHE A 122 24.33 0.64 16.71
N TYR A 123 24.10 0.11 15.52
CA TYR A 123 23.37 -1.15 15.30
C TYR A 123 24.30 -2.36 15.07
N LEU A 124 25.40 -2.16 14.37
CA LEU A 124 26.25 -3.24 13.88
C LEU A 124 27.52 -3.50 14.69
N ALA A 125 27.99 -2.51 15.47
CA ALA A 125 29.22 -2.66 16.21
C ALA A 125 29.08 -3.73 17.30
N THR A 126 30.09 -4.60 17.38
CA THR A 126 30.21 -5.64 18.40
C THR A 126 31.60 -5.59 19.00
N GLY A 127 31.83 -6.25 20.15
CA GLY A 127 33.16 -6.35 20.76
C GLY A 127 34.23 -6.98 19.86
N HIS A 128 33.81 -7.75 18.82
CA HIS A 128 34.72 -8.32 17.81
C HIS A 128 34.92 -7.42 16.61
N THR A 129 33.92 -6.59 16.28
CA THR A 129 33.95 -5.67 15.15
C THR A 129 33.43 -4.31 15.63
N PRO A 130 34.24 -3.52 16.32
CA PRO A 130 33.78 -2.28 16.97
C PRO A 130 33.51 -1.13 15.99
N MET A 131 33.86 -1.24 14.72
CA MET A 131 33.57 -0.24 13.66
C MET A 131 34.04 1.20 14.04
N GLY A 132 35.11 1.33 14.80
CA GLY A 132 35.60 2.61 15.33
C GLY A 132 34.80 3.13 16.52
N LEU A 133 33.88 2.38 17.07
CA LEU A 133 33.11 2.73 18.24
C LEU A 133 33.80 2.34 19.53
N ARG A 134 33.95 3.28 20.46
CA ARG A 134 34.47 3.05 21.81
C ARG A 134 33.35 2.65 22.75
N ARG A 135 32.25 3.42 22.75
CA ARG A 135 31.08 3.24 23.63
C ARG A 135 29.80 3.50 22.88
N ARG A 136 28.80 2.67 23.13
CA ARG A 136 27.43 2.85 22.74
C ARG A 136 26.57 3.07 23.98
N ARG A 137 25.79 4.15 24.00
CA ARG A 137 24.84 4.46 25.07
C ARG A 137 23.43 4.41 24.53
N HIS A 138 22.58 3.63 25.17
CA HIS A 138 21.15 3.64 24.97
C HIS A 138 20.51 4.60 25.96
N ILE A 139 19.67 5.50 25.48
CA ILE A 139 18.97 6.51 26.27
C ILE A 139 17.48 6.16 26.25
N THR A 140 16.89 5.90 27.43
CA THR A 140 15.46 5.65 27.55
C THR A 140 14.80 6.92 28.09
N THR A 141 13.73 7.34 27.41
CA THR A 141 12.96 8.52 27.77
C THR A 141 11.50 8.15 28.01
N GLU A 142 10.85 8.84 28.94
CA GLU A 142 9.41 8.82 29.13
C GLU A 142 8.89 10.25 28.91
N GLY A 143 8.20 10.44 27.78
CA GLY A 143 7.98 11.77 27.24
C GLY A 143 9.31 12.45 26.92
N ARG A 144 9.53 13.65 27.49
CA ARG A 144 10.78 14.44 27.32
C ARG A 144 11.82 14.14 28.41
N SER A 145 11.50 13.30 29.40
CA SER A 145 12.38 13.02 30.54
C SER A 145 13.21 11.77 30.34
N VAL A 146 14.51 11.83 30.63
CA VAL A 146 15.40 10.67 30.62
C VAL A 146 15.14 9.82 31.87
N THR A 147 14.78 8.56 31.67
CA THR A 147 14.46 7.63 32.77
C THR A 147 15.58 6.64 33.06
N SER A 148 16.34 6.25 32.04
CA SER A 148 17.49 5.36 32.25
C SER A 148 18.52 5.51 31.13
N LEU A 149 19.77 5.20 31.47
CA LEU A 149 20.89 5.11 30.57
C LEU A 149 21.42 3.67 30.62
N HIS A 150 21.94 3.19 29.50
CA HIS A 150 22.59 1.88 29.43
C HIS A 150 23.80 1.96 28.50
N ASP A 151 24.99 1.69 29.05
CA ASP A 151 26.26 1.80 28.34
C ASP A 151 26.78 0.42 27.97
N GLU A 152 27.26 0.30 26.72
CA GLU A 152 28.02 -0.85 26.23
C GLU A 152 29.40 -0.39 25.75
N ILE A 153 30.48 -0.90 26.39
CA ILE A 153 31.85 -0.59 26.01
C ILE A 153 32.33 -1.66 25.04
N LEU A 154 32.63 -1.26 23.82
CA LEU A 154 33.03 -2.12 22.72
C LEU A 154 34.57 -2.21 22.60
N ASP A 155 35.31 -1.23 23.10
CA ASP A 155 36.77 -1.29 23.18
C ASP A 155 37.20 -2.07 24.42
N LEU A 156 37.60 -3.31 24.22
CA LEU A 156 38.08 -4.21 25.29
C LEU A 156 39.37 -3.74 25.96
N GLY A 157 40.06 -2.75 25.41
CA GLY A 157 41.28 -2.14 25.95
C GLY A 157 41.05 -0.92 26.84
N ASP A 158 39.82 -0.43 26.95
CA ASP A 158 39.50 0.76 27.73
C ASP A 158 39.55 0.49 29.24
N GLN A 159 40.35 1.30 29.97
CA GLN A 159 40.55 1.19 31.41
C GLN A 159 39.45 1.85 32.25
N GLU A 160 38.51 2.55 31.63
CA GLU A 160 37.37 3.24 32.26
C GLU A 160 36.14 2.36 32.47
N ARG A 161 36.33 1.07 32.73
CA ARG A 161 35.23 0.17 33.08
C ARG A 161 34.66 0.54 34.45
N THR A 162 33.42 1.00 34.48
CA THR A 162 32.73 1.41 35.72
C THR A 162 32.07 0.25 36.46
N GLY A 163 32.08 -0.96 35.87
CA GLY A 163 31.45 -2.14 36.46
C GLY A 163 29.92 -2.19 36.33
N HIS A 164 29.34 -1.24 35.62
CA HIS A 164 27.90 -1.10 35.37
C HIS A 164 27.50 -1.51 33.95
N GLU A 165 28.35 -2.21 33.24
CA GLU A 165 28.22 -2.55 31.84
C GLU A 165 27.56 -3.90 31.67
N ASP A 166 26.52 -3.97 30.79
CA ASP A 166 25.96 -5.24 30.36
C ASP A 166 26.77 -5.76 29.14
N PRO A 167 27.41 -6.92 29.26
CA PRO A 167 28.23 -7.46 28.16
C PRO A 167 27.45 -7.94 26.96
N THR A 168 26.11 -7.97 27.02
CA THR A 168 25.25 -8.58 25.97
C THR A 168 24.32 -7.61 25.25
N GLY A 169 24.11 -6.38 25.75
CA GLY A 169 23.19 -5.41 25.14
C GLY A 169 21.69 -5.83 25.16
N ASP A 170 21.40 -6.99 25.76
CA ASP A 170 20.04 -7.60 25.69
C ASP A 170 19.03 -6.92 26.63
N ALA A 171 19.49 -6.15 27.64
CA ALA A 171 18.59 -5.54 28.63
C ALA A 171 17.59 -4.54 28.02
N VAL A 172 18.05 -3.70 27.08
CA VAL A 172 17.20 -2.72 26.37
C VAL A 172 16.18 -3.42 25.50
N LEU A 173 16.61 -4.46 24.77
CA LEU A 173 15.74 -5.29 23.95
C LEU A 173 14.67 -5.97 24.79
N LEU A 174 15.05 -6.62 25.90
CA LEU A 174 14.11 -7.30 26.81
C LEU A 174 13.12 -6.34 27.47
N ALA A 175 13.56 -5.14 27.86
CA ALA A 175 12.68 -4.11 28.39
C ALA A 175 11.63 -3.66 27.35
N ALA A 176 12.04 -3.43 26.09
CA ALA A 176 11.13 -3.08 25.01
C ALA A 176 10.13 -4.21 24.69
N LEU A 177 10.60 -5.46 24.70
CA LEU A 177 9.76 -6.64 24.46
C LEU A 177 8.74 -6.91 25.59
N ASN A 178 9.02 -6.47 26.80
CA ASN A 178 8.14 -6.65 27.96
C ASN A 178 7.14 -5.51 28.17
N SER A 179 7.24 -4.42 27.42
CA SER A 179 6.28 -3.30 27.51
C SER A 179 4.88 -3.71 27.08
N ALA A 180 3.85 -3.16 27.76
CA ALA A 180 2.44 -3.44 27.46
C ALA A 180 2.04 -2.96 26.05
N ARG A 181 1.14 -3.71 25.39
CA ARG A 181 0.69 -3.39 24.03
C ARG A 181 -0.41 -2.32 24.05
N THR A 182 -0.22 -1.28 23.20
CA THR A 182 -1.14 -0.12 23.14
C THR A 182 -2.22 -0.24 22.05
N GLY A 183 -2.19 -1.32 21.22
CA GLY A 183 -3.06 -1.52 20.05
C GLY A 183 -2.61 -0.80 18.80
N ARG A 184 -1.42 -0.22 18.86
CA ARG A 184 -0.70 0.35 17.73
C ARG A 184 0.69 -0.27 17.69
N MET A 185 1.22 -0.43 16.53
CA MET A 185 2.59 -0.93 16.38
C MET A 185 3.58 0.15 16.80
N GLY A 186 4.50 -0.21 17.71
CA GLY A 186 5.66 0.63 18.03
C GLY A 186 6.76 0.46 16.98
N ASP A 187 7.57 1.50 16.77
CA ASP A 187 8.80 1.36 15.99
C ASP A 187 9.87 0.58 16.76
N ILE A 188 10.79 -0.04 16.01
CA ILE A 188 11.92 -0.81 16.57
C ILE A 188 13.25 -0.08 16.44
N VAL A 189 13.27 1.22 16.14
CA VAL A 189 14.51 1.98 15.88
C VAL A 189 15.55 1.80 16.98
N ARG A 190 15.11 1.68 18.24
CA ARG A 190 16.00 1.50 19.40
C ARG A 190 16.56 0.09 19.56
N THR A 191 15.94 -0.91 18.94
CA THR A 191 16.18 -2.34 19.14
C THR A 191 16.46 -3.09 17.85
N ILE A 192 16.75 -2.38 16.76
CA ILE A 192 17.11 -3.00 15.47
C ILE A 192 18.34 -3.87 15.67
N GLN A 193 18.24 -5.14 15.27
CA GLN A 193 19.32 -6.09 15.32
C GLN A 193 20.13 -6.07 14.02
N ALA A 194 21.37 -6.58 14.03
CA ALA A 194 22.26 -6.55 12.88
C ALA A 194 21.66 -7.19 11.62
N GLU A 195 21.00 -8.36 11.75
CA GLU A 195 20.31 -9.03 10.64
C GLU A 195 19.17 -8.17 10.05
N GLN A 196 18.48 -7.42 10.91
CA GLN A 196 17.38 -6.52 10.51
C GLN A 196 17.94 -5.26 9.81
N ASP A 197 19.04 -4.67 10.31
CA ASP A 197 19.68 -3.49 9.71
C ASP A 197 20.20 -3.80 8.29
N GLU A 198 20.77 -4.98 8.07
CA GLU A 198 21.21 -5.43 6.74
C GLU A 198 20.06 -5.46 5.75
N ILE A 199 18.89 -5.97 6.16
CA ILE A 199 17.68 -6.02 5.32
C ILE A 199 17.13 -4.60 5.09
N ILE A 200 17.06 -3.77 6.13
CA ILE A 200 16.56 -2.40 6.05
C ILE A 200 17.37 -1.59 5.03
N ARG A 201 18.69 -1.75 5.03
CA ARG A 201 19.61 -1.00 4.14
C ARG A 201 19.96 -1.70 2.83
N ALA A 202 19.42 -2.89 2.56
CA ALA A 202 19.64 -3.58 1.31
C ALA A 202 19.23 -2.72 0.09
N PRO A 203 19.85 -2.89 -1.09
CA PRO A 203 19.56 -2.09 -2.28
C PRO A 203 18.05 -2.04 -2.62
N HIS A 204 17.57 -0.92 -3.18
CA HIS A 204 16.16 -0.75 -3.51
C HIS A 204 15.74 -1.41 -4.83
N ARG A 205 16.70 -1.77 -5.69
CA ARG A 205 16.43 -2.36 -7.00
C ARG A 205 16.29 -3.87 -6.91
N GLY A 206 15.38 -4.41 -7.72
CA GLY A 206 15.09 -5.84 -7.73
C GLY A 206 14.05 -6.25 -6.69
N VAL A 207 13.83 -7.56 -6.57
CA VAL A 207 12.90 -8.16 -5.62
C VAL A 207 13.71 -8.72 -4.46
N LEU A 208 13.44 -8.23 -3.25
CA LEU A 208 13.95 -8.76 -2.00
C LEU A 208 12.85 -9.53 -1.28
N VAL A 209 13.07 -10.81 -1.04
CA VAL A 209 12.18 -11.66 -0.23
C VAL A 209 12.75 -11.75 1.18
N VAL A 210 11.95 -11.39 2.17
CA VAL A 210 12.26 -11.47 3.60
C VAL A 210 11.35 -12.53 4.22
N GLU A 211 11.89 -13.72 4.38
CA GLU A 211 11.20 -14.83 5.02
C GLU A 211 11.47 -14.87 6.51
N GLY A 212 10.47 -15.20 7.32
CA GLY A 212 10.65 -15.42 8.74
C GLY A 212 9.37 -15.85 9.42
N GLY A 213 9.49 -16.66 10.45
CA GLY A 213 8.36 -17.12 11.24
C GLY A 213 7.68 -16.03 12.06
N PRO A 214 6.65 -16.38 12.85
CA PRO A 214 5.99 -15.44 13.74
C PRO A 214 6.98 -14.83 14.75
N GLY A 215 6.84 -13.52 15.02
CA GLY A 215 7.62 -12.83 16.03
C GLY A 215 9.06 -12.46 15.63
N THR A 216 9.48 -12.74 14.40
CA THR A 216 10.84 -12.38 13.91
C THR A 216 10.99 -10.90 13.54
N GLY A 217 9.89 -10.13 13.56
CA GLY A 217 9.90 -8.70 13.26
C GLY A 217 9.80 -8.35 11.77
N LYS A 218 9.35 -9.29 10.92
CA LYS A 218 9.20 -9.08 9.46
C LYS A 218 8.54 -7.76 9.09
N THR A 219 7.34 -7.52 9.59
CA THR A 219 6.56 -6.29 9.32
C THR A 219 7.31 -5.04 9.78
N ALA A 220 7.93 -5.09 10.98
CA ALA A 220 8.70 -3.97 11.49
C ALA A 220 9.89 -3.65 10.57
N VAL A 221 10.63 -4.67 10.15
CA VAL A 221 11.74 -4.53 9.19
C VAL A 221 11.27 -3.92 7.88
N ALA A 222 10.13 -4.39 7.34
CA ALA A 222 9.55 -3.87 6.11
C ALA A 222 9.20 -2.38 6.20
N LEU A 223 8.59 -1.93 7.31
CA LEU A 223 8.22 -0.54 7.54
C LEU A 223 9.45 0.37 7.73
N HIS A 224 10.45 -0.11 8.49
CA HIS A 224 11.70 0.63 8.68
C HIS A 224 12.52 0.69 7.38
N ARG A 225 12.45 -0.35 6.55
CA ARG A 225 13.01 -0.33 5.20
C ARG A 225 12.30 0.70 4.32
N ALA A 226 10.97 0.81 4.38
CA ALA A 226 10.24 1.87 3.68
C ALA A 226 10.76 3.25 4.08
N ALA A 227 10.89 3.52 5.39
CA ALA A 227 11.40 4.78 5.92
C ALA A 227 12.85 5.04 5.49
N TYR A 228 13.71 4.01 5.50
CA TYR A 228 15.09 4.13 5.01
C TYR A 228 15.14 4.46 3.51
N LEU A 229 14.37 3.75 2.68
CA LEU A 229 14.34 3.98 1.23
C LEU A 229 13.82 5.38 0.88
N LEU A 230 12.78 5.86 1.59
CA LEU A 230 12.27 7.23 1.43
C LEU A 230 13.30 8.29 1.81
N TYR A 231 14.12 8.03 2.81
CA TYR A 231 15.22 8.90 3.22
C TYR A 231 16.34 8.91 2.17
N GLU A 232 16.84 7.74 1.77
CA GLU A 232 17.99 7.58 0.88
C GLU A 232 17.65 7.97 -0.57
N HIS A 233 16.45 7.64 -1.04
CA HIS A 233 16.00 7.87 -2.42
C HIS A 233 14.89 8.92 -2.51
N ARG A 234 14.95 9.95 -1.67
CA ARG A 234 13.90 10.94 -1.48
C ARG A 234 13.40 11.56 -2.78
N GLU A 235 14.30 11.99 -3.68
CA GLU A 235 13.91 12.64 -4.94
C GLU A 235 13.08 11.72 -5.86
N LEU A 236 13.43 10.45 -5.93
CA LEU A 236 12.73 9.46 -6.75
C LEU A 236 11.38 9.09 -6.14
N LEU A 237 11.39 8.74 -4.85
CA LEU A 237 10.22 8.19 -4.17
C LEU A 237 9.18 9.27 -3.81
N ALA A 238 9.59 10.53 -3.62
CA ALA A 238 8.65 11.65 -3.47
C ALA A 238 7.77 11.87 -4.71
N ARG A 239 8.26 11.48 -5.91
CA ARG A 239 7.50 11.60 -7.17
C ARG A 239 6.67 10.37 -7.48
N ARG A 240 7.12 9.18 -7.08
CA ARG A 240 6.53 7.89 -7.47
C ARG A 240 5.80 7.18 -6.34
N ALA A 241 5.86 7.68 -5.13
CA ALA A 241 5.35 7.07 -3.91
C ALA A 241 5.90 5.65 -3.64
N VAL A 242 5.73 5.21 -2.40
CA VAL A 242 5.91 3.82 -1.96
C VAL A 242 4.52 3.25 -1.68
N LEU A 243 4.24 2.05 -2.16
CA LEU A 243 3.04 1.30 -1.83
C LEU A 243 3.36 0.23 -0.79
N ILE A 244 2.58 0.17 0.28
CA ILE A 244 2.59 -0.95 1.22
C ILE A 244 1.25 -1.67 1.14
N VAL A 245 1.31 -2.95 0.76
CA VAL A 245 0.15 -3.82 0.67
C VAL A 245 0.08 -4.66 1.95
N GLY A 246 -1.03 -4.52 2.68
CA GLY A 246 -1.30 -5.32 3.88
C GLY A 246 -2.45 -6.31 3.69
N PRO A 247 -2.55 -7.31 4.58
CA PRO A 247 -3.55 -8.38 4.45
C PRO A 247 -4.99 -7.90 4.69
N ASN A 248 -5.20 -6.91 5.55
CA ASN A 248 -6.53 -6.41 5.89
C ASN A 248 -6.49 -4.97 6.43
N PRO A 249 -7.64 -4.23 6.46
CA PRO A 249 -7.69 -2.85 6.95
C PRO A 249 -7.32 -2.67 8.43
N ALA A 250 -7.63 -3.64 9.29
CA ALA A 250 -7.28 -3.59 10.71
C ALA A 250 -5.75 -3.60 10.92
N PHE A 251 -5.05 -4.42 10.14
CA PHE A 251 -3.60 -4.44 10.09
C PHE A 251 -3.03 -3.10 9.60
N LEU A 252 -3.58 -2.54 8.52
CA LEU A 252 -3.12 -1.24 8.01
C LEU A 252 -3.33 -0.12 9.04
N GLY A 253 -4.45 -0.14 9.77
CA GLY A 253 -4.68 0.77 10.90
C GLY A 253 -3.66 0.59 12.02
N TYR A 254 -3.30 -0.67 12.33
CA TYR A 254 -2.31 -1.00 13.37
C TYR A 254 -0.90 -0.49 13.05
N ILE A 255 -0.47 -0.57 11.78
CA ILE A 255 0.85 -0.12 11.32
C ILE A 255 0.89 1.36 10.90
N GLY A 256 -0.27 1.99 10.71
CA GLY A 256 -0.41 3.30 10.05
C GLY A 256 0.33 4.45 10.75
N GLU A 257 0.68 4.31 12.03
CA GLU A 257 1.39 5.34 12.78
C GLU A 257 2.91 5.14 12.83
N VAL A 258 3.43 3.98 12.38
CA VAL A 258 4.87 3.71 12.42
C VAL A 258 5.64 4.66 11.48
N LEU A 259 5.19 4.82 10.25
CA LEU A 259 5.87 5.67 9.27
C LEU A 259 5.87 7.16 9.65
N PRO A 260 4.74 7.76 10.08
CA PRO A 260 4.75 9.11 10.64
C PRO A 260 5.69 9.26 11.84
N SER A 261 5.77 8.25 12.75
CA SER A 261 6.71 8.29 13.88
C SER A 261 8.18 8.25 13.46
N LEU A 262 8.47 7.81 12.24
CA LEU A 262 9.78 7.83 11.59
C LEU A 262 9.98 9.07 10.69
N GLY A 263 9.02 10.01 10.68
CA GLY A 263 9.09 11.25 9.91
C GLY A 263 8.70 11.12 8.43
N GLU A 264 8.02 10.03 8.03
CA GLU A 264 7.70 9.76 6.63
C GLU A 264 6.19 9.77 6.34
N THR A 265 5.78 10.50 5.28
CA THR A 265 4.37 10.66 4.86
C THR A 265 4.10 10.27 3.40
N GLY A 266 5.14 9.97 2.62
CA GLY A 266 5.05 9.67 1.17
C GLY A 266 4.67 8.22 0.84
N VAL A 267 3.84 7.56 1.66
CA VAL A 267 3.48 6.15 1.53
C VAL A 267 1.98 5.99 1.35
N LEU A 268 1.59 5.16 0.39
CA LEU A 268 0.21 4.67 0.24
C LEU A 268 0.09 3.32 0.96
N LEU A 269 -0.81 3.24 1.93
CA LEU A 269 -1.20 1.99 2.59
C LEU A 269 -2.50 1.50 1.95
N ALA A 270 -2.52 0.28 1.43
CA ALA A 270 -3.71 -0.30 0.81
C ALA A 270 -3.77 -1.81 0.97
N THR A 271 -4.97 -2.36 1.00
CA THR A 271 -5.20 -3.79 0.75
C THR A 271 -5.34 -4.03 -0.75
N VAL A 272 -5.21 -5.29 -1.21
CA VAL A 272 -5.47 -5.63 -2.62
C VAL A 272 -6.88 -5.19 -3.04
N GLY A 273 -7.85 -5.26 -2.10
CA GLY A 273 -9.25 -4.86 -2.33
C GLY A 273 -9.48 -3.37 -2.58
N GLU A 274 -8.46 -2.53 -2.40
CA GLU A 274 -8.51 -1.07 -2.58
C GLU A 274 -7.67 -0.58 -3.78
N LEU A 275 -6.94 -1.48 -4.45
CA LEU A 275 -6.03 -1.09 -5.53
C LEU A 275 -6.70 -0.71 -6.85
N PHE A 276 -8.00 -0.89 -7.00
CA PHE A 276 -8.72 -0.42 -8.19
C PHE A 276 -9.46 0.89 -7.88
N PRO A 277 -9.14 2.01 -8.55
CA PRO A 277 -9.70 3.32 -8.23
C PRO A 277 -11.22 3.33 -8.23
N GLY A 278 -11.80 3.91 -7.18
CA GLY A 278 -13.25 4.02 -6.99
C GLY A 278 -13.97 2.69 -6.70
N VAL A 279 -13.22 1.62 -6.38
CA VAL A 279 -13.77 0.35 -5.88
C VAL A 279 -13.18 0.08 -4.49
N ARG A 280 -14.04 -0.26 -3.55
CA ARG A 280 -13.66 -0.78 -2.23
C ARG A 280 -14.32 -2.14 -2.05
N ALA A 281 -13.51 -3.16 -1.84
CA ALA A 281 -13.99 -4.50 -1.58
C ALA A 281 -14.54 -4.58 -0.14
N THR A 282 -15.84 -4.84 -0.01
CA THR A 282 -16.51 -4.93 1.31
C THR A 282 -17.14 -6.29 1.55
N ALA A 283 -17.27 -7.12 0.51
CA ALA A 283 -17.79 -8.47 0.61
C ALA A 283 -16.66 -9.50 0.72
N THR A 284 -17.00 -10.67 1.23
CA THR A 284 -16.09 -11.81 1.37
C THR A 284 -16.54 -12.94 0.44
N ASP A 285 -15.61 -13.54 -0.27
CA ASP A 285 -15.82 -14.77 -1.05
C ASP A 285 -15.82 -16.00 -0.14
N THR A 286 -16.41 -17.11 -0.65
CA THR A 286 -16.09 -18.43 -0.10
C THR A 286 -14.65 -18.81 -0.49
N PRO A 287 -13.98 -19.71 0.24
CA PRO A 287 -12.65 -20.17 -0.10
C PRO A 287 -12.55 -20.72 -1.54
N GLU A 288 -13.58 -21.44 -1.99
CA GLU A 288 -13.68 -22.01 -3.33
C GLU A 288 -13.77 -20.91 -4.39
N ALA A 289 -14.62 -19.90 -4.17
CA ALA A 289 -14.75 -18.76 -5.08
C ALA A 289 -13.45 -17.96 -5.16
N ALA A 290 -12.80 -17.69 -4.04
CA ALA A 290 -11.52 -16.98 -3.98
C ALA A 290 -10.42 -17.77 -4.73
N ALA A 291 -10.38 -19.11 -4.53
CA ALA A 291 -9.43 -19.98 -5.22
C ALA A 291 -9.60 -19.93 -6.74
N VAL A 292 -10.84 -20.01 -7.25
CA VAL A 292 -11.13 -19.95 -8.69
C VAL A 292 -10.74 -18.60 -9.27
N LYS A 293 -11.23 -17.50 -8.67
CA LYS A 293 -10.95 -16.12 -9.12
C LYS A 293 -9.46 -15.75 -9.09
N GLY A 294 -8.72 -16.37 -8.16
CA GLY A 294 -7.29 -16.10 -7.95
C GLY A 294 -6.36 -16.81 -8.95
N ARG A 295 -6.82 -17.79 -9.70
CA ARG A 295 -6.00 -18.58 -10.63
C ARG A 295 -5.46 -17.71 -11.78
N ALA A 296 -4.25 -18.02 -12.24
CA ALA A 296 -3.61 -17.29 -13.35
C ALA A 296 -4.42 -17.39 -14.66
N GLU A 297 -5.10 -18.52 -14.90
CA GLU A 297 -5.92 -18.79 -16.07
C GLU A 297 -7.12 -17.84 -16.19
N MET A 298 -7.52 -17.18 -15.09
CA MET A 298 -8.59 -16.17 -15.13
C MET A 298 -8.27 -14.99 -16.04
N ALA A 299 -7.01 -14.71 -16.31
CA ALA A 299 -6.61 -13.72 -17.31
C ALA A 299 -7.10 -14.11 -18.72
N ASP A 300 -6.93 -15.38 -19.09
CA ASP A 300 -7.40 -15.90 -20.39
C ASP A 300 -8.92 -15.98 -20.45
N VAL A 301 -9.57 -16.31 -19.33
CA VAL A 301 -11.03 -16.31 -19.20
C VAL A 301 -11.59 -14.91 -19.43
N ILE A 302 -11.06 -13.88 -18.76
CA ILE A 302 -11.49 -12.49 -18.96
C ILE A 302 -11.22 -12.03 -20.41
N ALA A 303 -10.09 -12.44 -21.00
CA ALA A 303 -9.82 -12.15 -22.40
C ALA A 303 -10.84 -12.82 -23.35
N ALA A 304 -11.32 -14.03 -23.04
CA ALA A 304 -12.39 -14.68 -23.78
C ALA A 304 -13.72 -13.92 -23.63
N VAL A 305 -14.08 -13.52 -22.42
CA VAL A 305 -15.28 -12.71 -22.12
C VAL A 305 -15.28 -11.39 -22.90
N VAL A 306 -14.12 -10.72 -23.01
CA VAL A 306 -13.99 -9.50 -23.84
C VAL A 306 -14.17 -9.82 -25.32
N ARG A 307 -13.61 -10.94 -25.82
CA ARG A 307 -13.79 -11.36 -27.23
C ARG A 307 -15.23 -11.66 -27.58
N ASP A 308 -16.03 -12.19 -26.66
CA ASP A 308 -17.45 -12.49 -26.87
C ASP A 308 -18.31 -11.24 -27.01
N ARG A 309 -17.84 -10.10 -26.47
CA ARG A 309 -18.49 -8.80 -26.71
C ARG A 309 -18.33 -8.29 -28.14
N GLN A 310 -17.48 -8.93 -28.95
CA GLN A 310 -17.27 -8.61 -30.36
C GLN A 310 -18.12 -9.55 -31.22
N ALA A 311 -19.41 -9.31 -31.26
CA ALA A 311 -20.40 -10.19 -31.85
C ALA A 311 -20.37 -10.21 -33.41
N LEU A 312 -20.95 -11.24 -33.98
CA LEU A 312 -21.37 -11.28 -35.38
C LEU A 312 -22.90 -11.13 -35.44
N PRO A 313 -23.44 -10.59 -36.53
CA PRO A 313 -24.90 -10.47 -36.68
C PRO A 313 -25.54 -11.86 -36.78
N ASP A 314 -26.73 -12.02 -36.23
CA ASP A 314 -27.48 -13.26 -36.32
C ASP A 314 -28.89 -13.00 -36.86
N PRO A 315 -29.21 -13.33 -38.13
CA PRO A 315 -28.24 -13.66 -39.19
C PRO A 315 -27.71 -12.42 -39.91
N VAL A 316 -28.41 -11.29 -39.89
CA VAL A 316 -28.10 -10.04 -40.60
C VAL A 316 -28.68 -8.87 -39.80
N ILE A 317 -27.96 -7.76 -39.73
CA ILE A 317 -28.47 -6.48 -39.23
C ILE A 317 -28.76 -5.59 -40.43
N THR A 318 -29.93 -4.97 -40.48
CA THR A 318 -30.34 -4.04 -41.52
C THR A 318 -30.20 -2.60 -41.04
N VAL A 319 -29.75 -1.73 -41.94
CA VAL A 319 -29.64 -0.29 -41.73
C VAL A 319 -30.39 0.41 -42.87
N GLU A 320 -31.35 1.25 -42.52
CA GLU A 320 -32.08 2.05 -43.52
C GLU A 320 -31.37 3.37 -43.76
N HIS A 321 -31.11 3.71 -45.05
CA HIS A 321 -30.52 4.98 -45.46
C HIS A 321 -31.11 5.41 -46.80
N ASP A 322 -31.73 6.58 -46.85
CA ASP A 322 -32.39 7.19 -48.05
C ASP A 322 -33.29 6.20 -48.85
N ARG A 323 -34.12 5.42 -48.18
CA ARG A 323 -35.04 4.41 -48.71
C ARG A 323 -34.35 3.13 -49.20
N GLU A 324 -33.02 3.03 -49.08
CA GLU A 324 -32.26 1.81 -49.32
C GLU A 324 -32.08 1.05 -48.00
N VAL A 325 -32.10 -0.29 -48.08
CA VAL A 325 -31.86 -1.16 -46.93
C VAL A 325 -30.48 -1.80 -47.11
N LEU A 326 -29.50 -1.38 -46.34
CA LEU A 326 -28.14 -1.94 -46.33
C LEU A 326 -28.10 -3.13 -45.40
N MET A 327 -27.38 -4.18 -45.79
CA MET A 327 -27.29 -5.42 -45.00
C MET A 327 -25.89 -5.62 -44.47
N LEU A 328 -25.75 -5.68 -43.15
CA LEU A 328 -24.52 -6.12 -42.45
C LEU A 328 -24.64 -7.63 -42.19
N ASP A 329 -24.05 -8.43 -43.06
CA ASP A 329 -23.99 -9.87 -42.89
C ASP A 329 -22.76 -10.34 -42.13
N GLN A 330 -22.69 -11.66 -41.81
CA GLN A 330 -21.58 -12.25 -41.08
C GLN A 330 -20.24 -12.15 -41.84
N GLY A 331 -20.25 -12.16 -43.16
CA GLY A 331 -19.03 -12.06 -43.96
C GLY A 331 -18.38 -10.70 -43.86
N LEU A 332 -19.18 -9.63 -44.07
CA LEU A 332 -18.72 -8.26 -44.02
C LEU A 332 -18.24 -7.88 -42.60
N VAL A 333 -19.09 -8.14 -41.60
CA VAL A 333 -18.77 -7.86 -40.19
C VAL A 333 -17.59 -8.72 -39.71
N GLY A 334 -17.50 -9.98 -40.16
CA GLY A 334 -16.37 -10.86 -39.85
C GLY A 334 -15.03 -10.28 -40.31
N VAL A 335 -14.98 -9.77 -41.56
CA VAL A 335 -13.76 -9.11 -42.09
C VAL A 335 -13.42 -7.85 -41.30
N ALA A 336 -14.40 -7.00 -40.98
CA ALA A 336 -14.18 -5.80 -40.19
C ALA A 336 -13.64 -6.15 -38.78
N ARG A 337 -14.26 -7.16 -38.12
CA ARG A 337 -13.85 -7.65 -36.81
C ARG A 337 -12.42 -8.20 -36.82
N GLU A 338 -12.05 -9.02 -37.80
CA GLU A 338 -10.72 -9.62 -37.91
C GLU A 338 -9.64 -8.54 -38.16
N ARG A 339 -9.90 -7.58 -39.05
CA ARG A 339 -8.98 -6.45 -39.28
C ARG A 339 -8.80 -5.61 -38.01
N THR A 340 -9.87 -5.38 -37.27
CA THR A 340 -9.80 -4.63 -36.02
C THR A 340 -9.01 -5.40 -34.96
N ARG A 341 -9.24 -6.70 -34.80
CA ARG A 341 -8.47 -7.57 -33.88
C ARG A 341 -6.97 -7.60 -34.23
N ALA A 342 -6.65 -7.57 -35.51
CA ALA A 342 -5.25 -7.58 -35.98
C ALA A 342 -4.46 -6.32 -35.56
N THR A 343 -5.14 -5.24 -35.14
CA THR A 343 -4.46 -4.05 -34.59
C THR A 343 -3.78 -4.31 -33.24
N GLY A 344 -4.22 -5.34 -32.49
CA GLY A 344 -3.74 -5.64 -31.16
C GLY A 344 -4.12 -4.61 -30.08
N LEU A 345 -4.98 -3.64 -30.43
CA LEU A 345 -5.43 -2.60 -29.49
C LEU A 345 -6.47 -3.14 -28.49
N PRO A 346 -6.57 -2.56 -27.28
CA PRO A 346 -7.63 -2.88 -26.32
C PRO A 346 -9.02 -2.63 -26.91
N HIS A 347 -10.02 -3.36 -26.45
CA HIS A 347 -11.37 -3.44 -27.01
C HIS A 347 -12.04 -2.08 -27.29
N ASN A 348 -12.07 -1.18 -26.28
CA ASN A 348 -12.72 0.13 -26.45
C ASN A 348 -11.94 1.07 -27.38
N VAL A 349 -10.61 0.95 -27.42
CA VAL A 349 -9.73 1.70 -28.31
C VAL A 349 -9.84 1.16 -29.75
N ALA A 350 -9.81 -0.16 -29.90
CA ALA A 350 -9.95 -0.83 -31.20
C ALA A 350 -11.30 -0.55 -31.86
N ARG A 351 -12.33 -0.23 -31.06
CA ARG A 351 -13.66 0.08 -31.59
C ARG A 351 -13.66 1.20 -32.65
N GLU A 352 -12.79 2.19 -32.55
CA GLU A 352 -12.69 3.25 -33.56
C GLU A 352 -12.30 2.70 -34.95
N HIS A 353 -11.44 1.71 -34.96
CA HIS A 353 -11.09 1.02 -36.21
C HIS A 353 -12.27 0.20 -36.74
N PHE A 354 -13.01 -0.47 -35.87
CA PHE A 354 -14.21 -1.21 -36.22
C PHE A 354 -15.28 -0.29 -36.83
N GLU A 355 -15.57 0.85 -36.19
CA GLU A 355 -16.47 1.92 -36.67
C GLU A 355 -16.08 2.35 -38.08
N GLY A 356 -14.79 2.64 -38.31
CA GLY A 356 -14.26 3.02 -39.63
C GLY A 356 -14.43 1.93 -40.68
N HIS A 357 -14.20 0.67 -40.33
CA HIS A 357 -14.40 -0.45 -41.25
C HIS A 357 -15.86 -0.67 -41.62
N ILE A 358 -16.79 -0.58 -40.68
CA ILE A 358 -18.23 -0.71 -40.93
C ILE A 358 -18.75 0.44 -41.77
N LEU A 359 -18.38 1.69 -41.44
CA LEU A 359 -18.77 2.86 -42.25
C LEU A 359 -18.26 2.76 -43.69
N ASN A 360 -17.01 2.38 -43.92
CA ASN A 360 -16.48 2.19 -45.25
C ASN A 360 -17.24 1.10 -46.04
N ALA A 361 -17.52 -0.03 -45.36
CA ALA A 361 -18.26 -1.11 -46.01
C ALA A 361 -19.71 -0.73 -46.35
N LEU A 362 -20.41 0.01 -45.50
CA LEU A 362 -21.75 0.53 -45.79
C LEU A 362 -21.71 1.56 -46.92
N THR A 363 -20.67 2.43 -46.96
CA THR A 363 -20.47 3.40 -48.06
C THR A 363 -20.27 2.69 -49.37
N GLU A 364 -19.44 1.66 -49.42
CA GLU A 364 -19.23 0.85 -50.64
C GLU A 364 -20.55 0.18 -51.08
N LEU A 365 -21.28 -0.47 -50.15
CA LEU A 365 -22.58 -1.10 -50.46
C LEU A 365 -23.63 -0.10 -51.02
N TYR A 366 -23.68 1.10 -50.43
CA TYR A 366 -24.61 2.14 -50.88
C TYR A 366 -24.20 2.72 -52.23
N ALA A 367 -22.91 3.02 -52.41
CA ALA A 367 -22.35 3.53 -53.66
C ALA A 367 -22.55 2.54 -54.84
N GLU A 368 -22.35 1.23 -54.60
CA GLU A 368 -22.64 0.20 -55.61
C GLU A 368 -24.12 0.20 -56.04
N ARG A 369 -25.07 0.44 -55.15
CA ARG A 369 -26.50 0.45 -55.46
C ARG A 369 -26.99 1.70 -56.17
N VAL A 370 -26.50 2.86 -55.75
CA VAL A 370 -27.00 4.15 -56.21
C VAL A 370 -26.14 4.71 -57.34
N GLY A 371 -24.85 4.39 -57.36
CA GLY A 371 -23.87 4.99 -58.23
C GLY A 371 -23.42 4.13 -59.42
N THR A 372 -23.99 2.95 -59.65
CA THR A 372 -23.58 2.09 -60.77
C THR A 372 -24.47 2.35 -62.03
N ASP A 373 -23.82 2.63 -63.17
CA ASP A 373 -24.55 2.73 -64.45
C ASP A 373 -25.16 1.35 -64.77
N PRO A 374 -26.49 1.27 -64.99
CA PRO A 374 -27.17 0.02 -65.29
C PRO A 374 -26.81 -0.60 -66.64
N TYR A 375 -26.13 0.12 -67.55
CA TYR A 375 -25.81 -0.33 -68.89
C TYR A 375 -24.39 -0.91 -69.04
N ASP A 376 -23.43 -0.27 -68.38
CA ASP A 376 -22.01 -0.70 -68.53
C ASP A 376 -21.34 -1.02 -67.18
N GLY A 377 -22.01 -0.79 -66.06
CA GLY A 377 -21.48 -1.12 -64.72
C GLY A 377 -20.40 -0.17 -64.21
N THR A 378 -20.18 0.98 -64.88
CA THR A 378 -19.19 1.99 -64.43
C THR A 378 -19.73 2.79 -63.24
N SER A 379 -18.83 3.23 -62.35
CA SER A 379 -19.22 4.10 -61.20
C SER A 379 -19.48 5.53 -61.74
N LEU A 380 -20.64 6.06 -61.41
CA LEU A 380 -21.07 7.44 -61.72
C LEU A 380 -20.65 8.42 -60.62
N LEU A 381 -20.22 7.92 -59.46
CA LEU A 381 -19.86 8.71 -58.28
C LEU A 381 -18.38 9.10 -58.31
N ASP A 382 -18.14 10.34 -57.99
CA ASP A 382 -16.76 10.85 -57.84
C ASP A 382 -16.27 10.68 -56.34
N PRO A 383 -15.00 10.92 -56.01
CA PRO A 383 -14.50 10.81 -54.64
C PRO A 383 -15.16 11.75 -53.63
N SER A 384 -15.73 12.89 -54.09
CA SER A 384 -16.44 13.82 -53.21
C SER A 384 -17.81 13.28 -52.84
N ASP A 385 -18.52 12.62 -53.78
CA ASP A 385 -19.77 11.95 -53.54
C ASP A 385 -19.63 10.81 -52.51
N ILE A 386 -18.55 9.99 -52.66
CA ILE A 386 -18.23 8.93 -51.73
C ILE A 386 -18.00 9.46 -50.31
N THR A 387 -17.28 10.60 -50.20
CA THR A 387 -17.05 11.26 -48.92
C THR A 387 -18.35 11.75 -48.29
N GLN A 388 -19.23 12.39 -49.09
CA GLN A 388 -20.53 12.86 -48.64
C GLN A 388 -21.40 11.71 -48.16
N ILE A 389 -21.50 10.61 -48.92
CA ILE A 389 -22.24 9.39 -48.53
C ILE A 389 -21.76 8.88 -47.18
N ARG A 390 -20.43 8.84 -47.01
CA ARG A 390 -19.81 8.38 -45.75
C ARG A 390 -20.20 9.28 -44.57
N ASP A 391 -20.18 10.60 -44.76
CA ASP A 391 -20.52 11.56 -43.71
C ASP A 391 -22.02 11.47 -43.37
N GLU A 392 -22.91 11.30 -44.34
CA GLU A 392 -24.35 11.09 -44.15
C GLU A 392 -24.61 9.76 -43.38
N LEU A 393 -23.91 8.67 -43.72
CA LEU A 393 -23.98 7.40 -42.99
C LEU A 393 -23.44 7.53 -41.56
N ALA A 394 -22.42 8.36 -41.36
CA ALA A 394 -21.86 8.63 -40.02
C ALA A 394 -22.81 9.44 -39.12
N GLU A 395 -23.79 10.17 -39.72
CA GLU A 395 -24.88 10.85 -38.98
C GLU A 395 -26.09 9.95 -38.72
N ASN A 396 -26.17 8.76 -39.36
CA ASN A 396 -27.29 7.86 -39.22
C ASN A 396 -27.34 7.10 -37.90
N PRO A 397 -28.37 7.25 -37.03
CA PRO A 397 -28.48 6.58 -35.73
C PRO A 397 -28.53 5.04 -35.82
N GLU A 398 -29.06 4.49 -36.92
CA GLU A 398 -29.15 3.03 -37.10
C GLU A 398 -27.80 2.40 -37.29
N VAL A 399 -26.87 3.08 -37.98
CA VAL A 399 -25.45 2.65 -38.11
C VAL A 399 -24.83 2.51 -36.73
N TRP A 400 -25.00 3.52 -35.87
CA TRP A 400 -24.44 3.47 -34.51
C TRP A 400 -25.10 2.40 -33.64
N SER A 401 -26.40 2.18 -33.78
CA SER A 401 -27.13 1.11 -33.12
C SER A 401 -26.58 -0.26 -33.53
N ALA A 402 -26.31 -0.48 -34.81
CA ALA A 402 -25.73 -1.70 -35.32
C ALA A 402 -24.29 -1.91 -34.79
N ILE A 403 -23.47 -0.86 -34.80
CA ILE A 403 -22.10 -0.89 -34.24
C ILE A 403 -22.16 -1.20 -32.75
N ASP A 404 -23.05 -0.58 -31.97
CA ASP A 404 -23.21 -0.84 -30.53
C ASP A 404 -23.65 -2.29 -30.24
N GLN A 405 -24.41 -2.90 -31.11
CA GLN A 405 -24.79 -4.30 -31.02
C GLN A 405 -23.59 -5.24 -31.27
N LEU A 406 -22.76 -4.91 -32.27
CA LEU A 406 -21.66 -5.75 -32.73
C LEU A 406 -20.39 -5.60 -31.92
N TRP A 407 -20.13 -4.37 -31.41
CA TRP A 407 -18.92 -4.01 -30.66
C TRP A 407 -19.25 -2.96 -29.60
N PRO A 408 -19.96 -3.33 -28.51
CA PRO A 408 -20.38 -2.39 -27.47
C PRO A 408 -19.20 -1.80 -26.72
N ARG A 409 -19.35 -0.59 -26.21
CA ARG A 409 -18.43 -0.04 -25.21
C ARG A 409 -18.77 -0.63 -23.86
N VAL A 410 -17.75 -1.16 -23.18
CA VAL A 410 -17.93 -1.87 -21.91
C VAL A 410 -16.98 -1.30 -20.88
N THR A 411 -17.48 -1.08 -19.66
CA THR A 411 -16.63 -0.73 -18.52
C THR A 411 -16.15 -1.97 -17.80
N PRO A 412 -14.96 -1.94 -17.14
CA PRO A 412 -14.44 -3.09 -16.39
C PRO A 412 -15.44 -3.63 -15.36
N ARG A 413 -16.13 -2.72 -14.65
CA ARG A 413 -17.13 -3.09 -13.63
C ARG A 413 -18.32 -3.83 -14.26
N ARG A 414 -18.81 -3.35 -15.40
CA ARG A 414 -19.92 -4.00 -16.09
C ARG A 414 -19.51 -5.36 -16.63
N LEU A 415 -18.34 -5.45 -17.27
CA LEU A 415 -17.85 -6.72 -17.83
C LEU A 415 -17.74 -7.80 -16.77
N VAL A 416 -17.07 -7.48 -15.64
CA VAL A 416 -16.86 -8.46 -14.56
C VAL A 416 -18.18 -8.79 -13.84
N ALA A 417 -19.07 -7.80 -13.64
CA ALA A 417 -20.39 -8.06 -13.05
C ALA A 417 -21.25 -9.01 -13.90
N ASP A 418 -21.33 -8.77 -15.21
CA ASP A 418 -22.04 -9.61 -16.15
C ASP A 418 -21.44 -11.03 -16.18
N PHE A 419 -20.13 -11.13 -16.25
CA PHE A 419 -19.42 -12.42 -16.24
C PHE A 419 -19.68 -13.21 -14.95
N LEU A 420 -19.63 -12.58 -13.78
CA LEU A 420 -19.89 -13.26 -12.51
C LEU A 420 -21.38 -13.59 -12.30
N ALA A 421 -22.30 -12.93 -12.99
CA ALA A 421 -23.70 -13.30 -13.00
C ALA A 421 -23.96 -14.54 -13.86
N GLU A 422 -23.28 -14.65 -15.01
CA GLU A 422 -23.40 -15.74 -15.98
C GLU A 422 -22.03 -16.26 -16.43
N PRO A 423 -21.29 -17.01 -15.57
CA PRO A 423 -19.93 -17.48 -15.87
C PRO A 423 -19.90 -18.72 -16.77
N ASP A 424 -21.07 -19.24 -17.16
CA ASP A 424 -21.19 -20.48 -17.96
C ASP A 424 -20.53 -20.33 -19.34
N GLY A 425 -19.97 -21.42 -19.83
CA GLY A 425 -19.31 -21.44 -21.15
C GLY A 425 -17.84 -21.00 -21.13
N HIS A 426 -17.39 -20.32 -20.08
CA HIS A 426 -16.00 -19.87 -19.93
C HIS A 426 -15.20 -20.70 -18.92
N LEU A 427 -15.89 -21.39 -18.02
CA LEU A 427 -15.32 -22.19 -16.95
C LEU A 427 -15.97 -23.56 -16.87
N PRO A 428 -15.30 -24.56 -16.26
CA PRO A 428 -15.94 -25.81 -15.86
C PRO A 428 -17.15 -25.54 -14.95
N ALA A 429 -18.21 -26.34 -15.04
CA ALA A 429 -19.47 -26.08 -14.34
C ALA A 429 -19.29 -25.89 -12.82
N ALA A 430 -18.44 -26.68 -12.15
CA ALA A 430 -18.19 -26.53 -10.72
C ALA A 430 -17.53 -25.20 -10.37
N ASP A 431 -16.58 -24.73 -11.19
CA ASP A 431 -15.90 -23.45 -11.00
C ASP A 431 -16.86 -22.27 -11.29
N ALA A 432 -17.70 -22.41 -12.35
CA ALA A 432 -18.72 -21.42 -12.68
C ALA A 432 -19.75 -21.27 -11.54
N ASP A 433 -20.23 -22.38 -10.98
CA ASP A 433 -21.16 -22.37 -9.85
C ASP A 433 -20.53 -21.75 -8.59
N ALA A 434 -19.25 -21.98 -8.33
CA ALA A 434 -18.54 -21.43 -7.18
C ALA A 434 -18.45 -19.90 -7.21
N ILE A 435 -18.27 -19.29 -8.40
CA ILE A 435 -18.10 -17.84 -8.52
C ILE A 435 -19.39 -17.08 -8.88
N ARG A 436 -20.45 -17.81 -9.25
CA ARG A 436 -21.73 -17.22 -9.67
C ARG A 436 -22.33 -16.33 -8.59
N ARG A 437 -22.73 -15.10 -8.95
CA ARG A 437 -23.39 -14.20 -8.04
C ARG A 437 -24.24 -13.15 -8.76
N PRO A 438 -25.27 -12.56 -8.11
CA PRO A 438 -26.05 -11.46 -8.68
C PRO A 438 -25.17 -10.22 -8.94
N GLU A 439 -25.46 -9.48 -10.02
CA GLU A 439 -24.76 -8.25 -10.41
C GLU A 439 -24.69 -7.17 -9.31
N THR A 440 -25.72 -7.10 -8.46
CA THR A 440 -25.87 -6.07 -7.42
C THR A 440 -25.03 -6.33 -6.15
N ARG A 441 -24.30 -7.44 -6.08
CA ARG A 441 -23.51 -7.76 -4.91
C ARG A 441 -22.25 -6.88 -4.81
N ALA A 442 -21.90 -6.48 -3.58
CA ALA A 442 -20.67 -5.74 -3.32
C ALA A 442 -19.42 -6.52 -3.78
N TRP A 443 -18.37 -5.79 -4.17
CA TRP A 443 -17.11 -6.35 -4.63
C TRP A 443 -16.35 -7.06 -3.51
N THR A 444 -15.65 -8.15 -3.87
CA THR A 444 -14.76 -8.90 -2.99
C THR A 444 -13.28 -8.59 -3.32
N VAL A 445 -12.37 -8.97 -2.43
CA VAL A 445 -10.93 -8.78 -2.65
C VAL A 445 -10.45 -9.50 -3.92
N ALA A 446 -10.96 -10.72 -4.18
CA ALA A 446 -10.58 -11.49 -5.36
C ALA A 446 -11.17 -10.96 -6.68
N ASP A 447 -12.18 -10.08 -6.63
CA ASP A 447 -12.70 -9.43 -7.85
C ASP A 447 -11.80 -8.30 -8.36
N VAL A 448 -11.04 -7.65 -7.47
CA VAL A 448 -10.23 -6.47 -7.82
C VAL A 448 -9.16 -6.79 -8.86
N PRO A 449 -8.42 -7.90 -8.78
CA PRO A 449 -7.53 -8.32 -9.85
C PRO A 449 -8.25 -8.62 -11.19
N LEU A 450 -9.48 -9.13 -11.15
CA LEU A 450 -10.29 -9.36 -12.37
C LEU A 450 -10.71 -8.02 -13.00
N LEU A 451 -11.06 -7.03 -12.18
CA LEU A 451 -11.38 -5.67 -12.65
C LEU A 451 -10.16 -5.01 -13.29
N ASP A 452 -8.98 -5.19 -12.72
CA ASP A 452 -7.72 -4.67 -13.27
C ASP A 452 -7.37 -5.33 -14.60
N GLU A 453 -7.53 -6.65 -14.71
CA GLU A 453 -7.34 -7.39 -15.95
C GLU A 453 -8.34 -6.95 -17.02
N ALA A 454 -9.61 -6.82 -16.65
CA ALA A 454 -10.65 -6.33 -17.56
C ALA A 454 -10.35 -4.91 -18.05
N ALA A 455 -9.86 -4.02 -17.16
CA ALA A 455 -9.49 -2.66 -17.53
C ALA A 455 -8.32 -2.62 -18.53
N GLU A 456 -7.34 -3.51 -18.37
CA GLU A 456 -6.22 -3.64 -19.29
C GLU A 456 -6.65 -4.07 -20.68
N LEU A 457 -7.52 -5.09 -20.73
CA LEU A 457 -8.04 -5.65 -22.00
C LEU A 457 -9.05 -4.75 -22.71
N LEU A 458 -9.84 -4.00 -21.93
CA LEU A 458 -10.82 -3.05 -22.48
C LEU A 458 -10.16 -1.76 -22.96
N GLY A 459 -9.12 -1.29 -22.27
CA GLY A 459 -8.56 0.04 -22.45
C GLY A 459 -9.48 1.14 -21.91
N GLU A 460 -8.92 2.30 -21.65
CA GLU A 460 -9.71 3.46 -21.24
C GLU A 460 -10.41 4.08 -22.45
N ASP A 461 -11.69 4.42 -22.32
CA ASP A 461 -12.38 5.26 -23.30
C ASP A 461 -12.01 6.73 -23.05
N ASP A 462 -10.84 7.09 -23.53
CA ASP A 462 -10.27 8.42 -23.34
C ASP A 462 -11.04 9.54 -24.05
N ARG A 463 -12.03 9.23 -24.89
CA ARG A 463 -12.74 10.27 -25.66
C ARG A 463 -13.42 11.30 -24.78
N MET A 464 -14.11 10.86 -23.73
CA MET A 464 -14.74 11.79 -22.77
C MET A 464 -13.70 12.55 -21.97
N ILE A 465 -12.62 11.88 -21.58
CA ILE A 465 -11.49 12.48 -20.85
C ILE A 465 -10.75 13.46 -21.77
N ARG A 466 -10.41 13.04 -22.98
CA ARG A 466 -9.76 13.90 -24.00
C ARG A 466 -10.65 15.06 -24.41
N ALA A 467 -11.95 14.84 -24.65
CA ALA A 467 -12.89 15.91 -24.99
C ALA A 467 -13.13 16.88 -23.81
N ARG A 468 -13.01 16.41 -22.57
CA ARG A 468 -13.07 17.28 -21.40
C ARG A 468 -11.74 18.04 -21.24
N ALA A 469 -10.61 17.38 -21.35
CA ALA A 469 -9.28 17.99 -21.30
C ALA A 469 -9.09 19.01 -22.42
N GLU A 470 -9.55 18.71 -23.65
CA GLU A 470 -9.49 19.64 -24.78
C GLU A 470 -10.37 20.86 -24.58
N ARG A 471 -11.60 20.68 -24.06
CA ARG A 471 -12.48 21.81 -23.69
C ARG A 471 -11.86 22.66 -22.59
N GLU A 472 -11.28 22.03 -21.59
CA GLU A 472 -10.58 22.73 -20.50
C GLU A 472 -9.38 23.51 -21.04
N ARG A 473 -8.57 22.87 -21.89
CA ARG A 473 -7.43 23.51 -22.57
C ARG A 473 -7.88 24.69 -23.42
N GLN A 474 -8.93 24.55 -24.23
CA GLN A 474 -9.46 25.64 -25.02
C GLN A 474 -10.00 26.78 -24.16
N HIS A 475 -10.64 26.45 -23.03
CA HIS A 475 -11.09 27.46 -22.05
C HIS A 475 -9.89 28.20 -21.42
N GLN A 476 -8.81 27.48 -21.09
CA GLN A 476 -7.58 28.06 -20.56
C GLN A 476 -6.87 28.95 -21.58
N ILE A 477 -6.80 28.52 -22.84
CA ILE A 477 -6.25 29.32 -23.95
C ILE A 477 -7.09 30.59 -24.15
N ALA A 478 -8.42 30.47 -24.18
CA ALA A 478 -9.30 31.61 -24.33
C ALA A 478 -9.19 32.61 -23.15
N PHE A 479 -9.06 32.08 -21.93
CA PHE A 479 -8.79 32.89 -20.74
C PHE A 479 -7.43 33.59 -20.82
N ALA A 480 -6.36 32.88 -21.20
CA ALA A 480 -5.02 33.42 -21.39
C ALA A 480 -4.99 34.52 -22.46
N GLN A 481 -5.69 34.32 -23.58
CA GLN A 481 -5.86 35.33 -24.62
C GLN A 481 -6.60 36.58 -24.08
N GLY A 482 -7.69 36.38 -23.32
CA GLY A 482 -8.42 37.49 -22.72
C GLY A 482 -7.55 38.32 -21.74
N VAL A 483 -6.68 37.66 -20.96
CA VAL A 483 -5.72 38.34 -20.06
C VAL A 483 -4.68 39.13 -20.86
N LEU A 484 -4.16 38.56 -21.94
CA LEU A 484 -3.20 39.23 -22.82
C LEU A 484 -3.85 40.44 -23.52
N ASP A 485 -5.10 40.29 -24.01
CA ASP A 485 -5.86 41.36 -24.65
C ASP A 485 -6.16 42.54 -23.69
N VAL A 486 -6.54 42.23 -22.43
CA VAL A 486 -6.72 43.27 -21.39
C VAL A 486 -5.41 43.99 -21.05
N SER A 487 -4.31 43.23 -21.00
CA SER A 487 -2.97 43.80 -20.78
C SER A 487 -2.56 44.71 -21.93
N TYR A 488 -2.88 44.35 -23.14
CA TYR A 488 -2.62 45.15 -24.34
C TYR A 488 -3.49 46.41 -24.38
N ALA A 489 -4.81 46.29 -24.12
CA ALA A 489 -5.73 47.40 -24.06
C ALA A 489 -5.35 48.44 -22.97
N SER A 490 -4.88 47.97 -21.82
CA SER A 490 -4.40 48.88 -20.74
C SER A 490 -3.19 49.66 -21.15
N ARG A 491 -2.31 49.14 -21.98
CA ARG A 491 -1.13 49.85 -22.52
C ARG A 491 -1.48 50.91 -23.58
N THR A 492 -2.47 50.61 -24.43
CA THR A 492 -2.91 51.58 -25.45
C THR A 492 -3.49 52.86 -24.83
N TYR A 493 -4.15 52.73 -23.67
CA TYR A 493 -4.67 53.91 -22.93
C TYR A 493 -3.56 54.76 -22.27
N GLU A 494 -2.41 54.18 -21.92
CA GLU A 494 -1.28 54.92 -21.35
C GLU A 494 -0.46 55.69 -22.43
N PHE A 495 -0.55 55.28 -23.71
CA PHE A 495 0.16 55.89 -24.82
C PHE A 495 -0.58 57.08 -25.46
N ASP A 496 -1.89 57.23 -25.31
CA ASP A 496 -2.67 58.34 -25.87
C ASP A 496 -2.47 59.66 -25.08
N ASP A 497 -1.86 59.63 -23.87
CA ASP A 497 -1.62 60.83 -23.05
C ASP A 497 -0.17 61.37 -23.13
N LYS A 498 0.70 60.84 -23.99
CA LYS A 498 2.08 61.37 -24.17
C LYS A 498 2.36 61.67 -25.64
N GLU A 499 2.09 62.95 -26.00
CA GLU A 499 2.63 63.54 -27.21
C GLU A 499 4.17 63.57 -27.14
N GLU A 500 4.77 63.14 -28.26
CA GLU A 500 6.11 63.42 -28.74
C GLU A 500 7.27 63.32 -27.74
N LEU A 501 8.04 62.22 -27.82
CA LEU A 501 9.52 62.29 -27.73
C LEU A 501 10.15 60.95 -28.12
N ASP A 502 11.09 61.06 -29.05
CA ASP A 502 12.15 60.12 -29.44
C ASP A 502 11.81 58.89 -30.27
N ALA A 503 12.14 59.02 -31.56
CA ALA A 503 12.17 58.00 -32.61
C ALA A 503 13.30 56.95 -32.47
N ASP A 504 13.91 56.82 -31.30
CA ASP A 504 15.06 55.91 -31.07
C ASP A 504 14.88 55.03 -29.80
N ALA A 505 13.64 54.85 -29.32
CA ALA A 505 13.38 53.87 -28.30
C ALA A 505 13.38 52.46 -28.88
N SER A 506 14.39 51.67 -28.56
CA SER A 506 14.41 50.23 -28.85
C SER A 506 13.04 49.59 -28.53
N GLU A 507 12.46 48.82 -29.47
CA GLU A 507 11.26 48.04 -29.27
C GLU A 507 11.42 47.20 -27.99
N VAL A 508 10.78 47.66 -26.91
CA VAL A 508 10.65 46.89 -25.67
C VAL A 508 9.67 45.76 -25.99
N LEU A 509 10.19 44.58 -26.23
CA LEU A 509 9.43 43.36 -26.42
C LEU A 509 8.31 43.29 -25.36
N SER A 510 7.08 43.26 -25.79
CA SER A 510 5.92 43.11 -24.90
C SER A 510 5.80 41.66 -24.41
N ALA A 511 5.11 41.45 -23.30
CA ALA A 511 4.83 40.08 -22.83
C ALA A 511 4.09 39.24 -23.90
N HIS A 512 3.32 39.91 -24.76
CA HIS A 512 2.59 39.28 -25.88
C HIS A 512 3.51 38.82 -27.02
N ASP A 513 4.64 39.51 -27.24
CA ASP A 513 5.63 39.14 -28.25
C ASP A 513 6.53 37.97 -27.80
N ILE A 514 6.57 37.69 -26.50
CA ILE A 514 7.43 36.66 -25.89
C ILE A 514 6.63 35.43 -25.47
N ILE A 515 5.36 35.59 -25.10
CA ILE A 515 4.51 34.55 -24.51
C ILE A 515 3.33 34.26 -25.44
N ASP A 516 3.37 33.11 -26.11
CA ASP A 516 2.23 32.52 -26.77
C ASP A 516 1.16 32.13 -25.74
N ALA A 517 -0.12 32.42 -26.05
CA ALA A 517 -1.24 32.08 -25.16
C ALA A 517 -1.27 30.59 -24.80
N GLU A 518 -0.84 29.70 -25.69
CA GLU A 518 -0.69 28.27 -25.41
C GLU A 518 0.37 28.01 -24.33
N ARG A 519 1.56 28.65 -24.44
CA ARG A 519 2.62 28.52 -23.44
C ARG A 519 2.27 29.16 -22.11
N PHE A 520 1.44 30.21 -22.14
CA PHE A 520 0.92 30.83 -20.93
C PHE A 520 -0.11 29.92 -20.26
N ALA A 521 -1.00 29.30 -21.02
CA ALA A 521 -1.96 28.31 -20.53
C ALA A 521 -1.25 27.05 -19.99
N GLU A 522 -0.23 26.54 -20.66
CA GLU A 522 0.58 25.39 -20.19
C GLU A 522 1.29 25.68 -18.84
N ARG A 523 1.71 26.91 -18.60
CA ARG A 523 2.29 27.32 -17.31
C ARG A 523 1.25 27.49 -16.22
N HIS A 524 -0.03 27.60 -16.58
CA HIS A 524 -1.16 27.76 -15.68
C HIS A 524 -1.97 26.47 -15.57
N GLU A 525 -1.51 25.36 -16.16
CA GLU A 525 -2.08 24.05 -15.84
C GLU A 525 -2.09 23.88 -14.32
N GLU A 526 -3.26 23.60 -13.78
CA GLU A 526 -3.45 23.32 -12.35
C GLU A 526 -2.50 22.19 -11.97
N ALA A 527 -1.40 22.53 -11.30
CA ALA A 527 -0.57 21.52 -10.69
C ALA A 527 -1.45 20.73 -9.72
N ASP A 528 -1.53 19.44 -9.91
CA ASP A 528 -2.27 18.54 -9.02
C ASP A 528 -1.64 18.61 -7.61
N HIS A 529 -2.34 19.27 -6.69
CA HIS A 529 -1.88 19.52 -5.31
C HIS A 529 -1.91 18.27 -4.43
N ARG A 530 -2.49 17.18 -4.93
CA ARG A 530 -2.51 15.91 -4.22
C ARG A 530 -1.10 15.38 -4.04
N SER A 531 -0.83 14.77 -2.89
CA SER A 531 0.40 14.04 -2.64
C SER A 531 0.60 12.93 -3.69
N ALA A 532 1.84 12.47 -3.88
CA ALA A 532 2.10 11.34 -4.79
C ALA A 532 1.29 10.10 -4.40
N ALA A 533 1.05 9.87 -3.11
CA ALA A 533 0.21 8.78 -2.60
C ALA A 533 -1.26 8.94 -3.01
N GLU A 534 -1.83 10.15 -2.89
CA GLU A 534 -3.22 10.41 -3.29
C GLU A 534 -3.42 10.32 -4.81
N ARG A 535 -2.44 10.79 -5.60
CA ARG A 535 -2.45 10.62 -7.07
C ARG A 535 -2.36 9.15 -7.45
N ALA A 536 -1.47 8.41 -6.80
CA ALA A 536 -1.31 6.98 -7.02
C ALA A 536 -2.58 6.18 -6.68
N ALA A 537 -3.31 6.56 -5.63
CA ALA A 537 -4.58 5.93 -5.27
C ALA A 537 -5.70 6.20 -6.30
N ALA A 538 -5.62 7.32 -7.01
CA ALA A 538 -6.61 7.70 -8.03
C ALA A 538 -6.27 7.19 -9.44
N ASP A 539 -5.04 6.75 -9.70
CA ASP A 539 -4.55 6.33 -11.01
C ASP A 539 -4.26 4.82 -11.03
N ARG A 540 -5.06 4.08 -11.78
CA ARG A 540 -4.86 2.63 -11.97
C ARG A 540 -3.52 2.29 -12.61
N THR A 541 -2.99 3.15 -13.47
CA THR A 541 -1.75 2.90 -14.23
C THR A 541 -0.50 3.39 -13.50
N TRP A 542 -0.65 3.93 -12.29
CA TRP A 542 0.47 4.47 -11.53
C TRP A 542 1.57 3.43 -11.30
N ALA A 543 2.79 3.80 -11.67
CA ALA A 543 4.00 3.01 -11.45
C ALA A 543 4.69 3.47 -10.16
N PHE A 544 4.60 2.66 -9.11
CA PHE A 544 5.25 2.95 -7.83
C PHE A 544 6.78 2.89 -7.92
N GLY A 545 7.44 3.70 -7.11
CA GLY A 545 8.90 3.70 -7.00
C GLY A 545 9.42 2.48 -6.26
N HIS A 546 8.65 2.00 -5.27
CA HIS A 546 8.89 0.75 -4.54
C HIS A 546 7.58 0.18 -4.02
N ILE A 547 7.44 -1.14 -4.02
CA ILE A 547 6.27 -1.83 -3.46
C ILE A 547 6.73 -2.75 -2.33
N ILE A 548 6.08 -2.64 -1.18
CA ILE A 548 6.26 -3.57 -0.07
C ILE A 548 4.97 -4.38 0.07
N VAL A 549 5.10 -5.70 0.16
CA VAL A 549 3.98 -6.60 0.35
C VAL A 549 4.18 -7.37 1.64
N ASP A 550 3.32 -7.16 2.62
CA ASP A 550 3.31 -7.96 3.84
C ASP A 550 2.34 -9.13 3.70
N GLU A 551 2.64 -10.24 4.34
CA GLU A 551 1.97 -11.53 4.19
C GLU A 551 1.86 -11.96 2.71
N ALA A 552 2.96 -11.76 1.98
CA ALA A 552 3.02 -11.91 0.52
C ALA A 552 2.62 -13.31 0.01
N GLN A 553 2.80 -14.37 0.83
CA GLN A 553 2.38 -15.74 0.52
C GLN A 553 0.86 -15.91 0.40
N GLU A 554 0.06 -14.96 0.92
CA GLU A 554 -1.41 -15.01 0.85
C GLU A 554 -1.97 -14.57 -0.50
N LEU A 555 -1.16 -13.89 -1.31
CA LEU A 555 -1.63 -13.30 -2.55
C LEU A 555 -1.81 -14.36 -3.65
N SER A 556 -2.94 -14.26 -4.33
CA SER A 556 -3.25 -15.10 -5.48
C SER A 556 -2.40 -14.73 -6.71
N PRO A 557 -2.23 -15.66 -7.69
CA PRO A 557 -1.57 -15.36 -8.97
C PRO A 557 -2.14 -14.14 -9.70
N MET A 558 -3.46 -13.92 -9.65
CA MET A 558 -4.08 -12.73 -10.24
C MET A 558 -3.75 -11.44 -9.48
N ALA A 559 -3.65 -11.50 -8.14
CA ALA A 559 -3.21 -10.36 -7.34
C ALA A 559 -1.74 -10.01 -7.64
N TRP A 560 -0.88 -11.00 -7.80
CA TRP A 560 0.50 -10.80 -8.24
C TRP A 560 0.58 -10.14 -9.61
N ARG A 561 -0.26 -10.56 -10.56
CA ARG A 561 -0.33 -9.97 -11.90
C ARG A 561 -0.66 -8.47 -11.84
N LEU A 562 -1.63 -8.07 -10.99
CA LEU A 562 -1.96 -6.67 -10.74
C LEU A 562 -0.75 -5.91 -10.16
N LEU A 563 -0.11 -6.41 -9.11
CA LEU A 563 1.01 -5.74 -8.44
C LEU A 563 2.22 -5.60 -9.38
N MET A 564 2.50 -6.61 -10.19
CA MET A 564 3.61 -6.59 -11.13
C MET A 564 3.44 -5.54 -12.23
N ARG A 565 2.21 -5.20 -12.62
CA ARG A 565 1.93 -4.04 -13.51
C ARG A 565 2.26 -2.73 -12.84
N ARG A 566 1.99 -2.60 -11.53
CA ARG A 566 2.28 -1.41 -10.72
C ARG A 566 3.77 -1.22 -10.41
N SER A 567 4.60 -2.25 -10.62
CA SER A 567 6.06 -2.22 -10.42
C SER A 567 6.81 -2.59 -11.71
N PRO A 568 6.83 -1.74 -12.75
CA PRO A 568 7.55 -2.06 -13.99
C PRO A 568 9.05 -2.22 -13.76
N THR A 569 9.63 -1.53 -12.77
CA THR A 569 11.04 -1.64 -12.39
C THR A 569 11.36 -2.88 -11.56
N ARG A 570 10.35 -3.62 -11.10
CA ARG A 570 10.49 -4.75 -10.17
C ARG A 570 11.21 -4.38 -8.87
N SER A 571 11.08 -3.15 -8.42
CA SER A 571 11.60 -2.70 -7.13
C SER A 571 10.59 -3.06 -6.04
N MET A 572 10.82 -4.19 -5.36
CA MET A 572 9.85 -4.76 -4.41
C MET A 572 10.53 -5.36 -3.19
N THR A 573 9.87 -5.29 -2.04
CA THR A 573 10.20 -6.04 -0.83
C THR A 573 9.01 -6.90 -0.45
N LEU A 574 9.19 -8.21 -0.47
CA LEU A 574 8.16 -9.19 -0.18
C LEU A 574 8.44 -9.80 1.18
N VAL A 575 7.48 -9.67 2.08
CA VAL A 575 7.64 -10.13 3.46
C VAL A 575 6.59 -11.20 3.72
N GLY A 576 7.00 -12.34 4.25
CA GLY A 576 6.06 -13.41 4.50
C GLY A 576 6.65 -14.67 5.11
N ASP A 577 5.80 -15.66 5.24
CA ASP A 577 6.13 -16.99 5.75
C ASP A 577 5.26 -18.03 5.02
N PRO A 578 5.81 -18.83 4.12
CA PRO A 578 5.05 -19.86 3.41
C PRO A 578 4.33 -20.85 4.34
N ALA A 579 4.87 -21.11 5.54
CA ALA A 579 4.24 -21.97 6.54
C ALA A 579 2.95 -21.38 7.14
N GLN A 580 2.73 -20.07 7.00
CA GLN A 580 1.52 -19.38 7.45
C GLN A 580 0.48 -19.16 6.34
N THR A 581 0.64 -19.76 5.16
CA THR A 581 -0.32 -19.62 4.05
C THR A 581 -1.66 -20.27 4.43
N ALA A 582 -2.71 -19.45 4.56
CA ALA A 582 -4.05 -19.85 4.93
C ALA A 582 -5.09 -19.61 3.80
N GLU A 583 -4.81 -18.67 2.89
CA GLU A 583 -5.69 -18.39 1.77
C GLU A 583 -5.65 -19.51 0.72
N ALA A 584 -6.84 -19.99 0.31
CA ALA A 584 -6.96 -21.08 -0.67
C ALA A 584 -6.37 -20.74 -2.04
N ALA A 585 -6.25 -19.44 -2.37
CA ALA A 585 -5.63 -18.94 -3.58
C ALA A 585 -4.15 -18.57 -3.39
N GLY A 586 -3.59 -18.66 -2.16
CA GLY A 586 -2.20 -18.34 -1.86
C GLY A 586 -1.22 -19.35 -2.47
N VAL A 587 0.01 -18.95 -2.65
CA VAL A 587 1.08 -19.75 -3.26
C VAL A 587 2.11 -20.14 -2.19
N GLY A 588 2.38 -21.43 -2.06
CA GLY A 588 3.25 -21.98 -1.01
C GLY A 588 4.77 -21.85 -1.26
N SER A 589 5.21 -21.27 -2.38
CA SER A 589 6.63 -21.19 -2.77
C SER A 589 6.96 -19.84 -3.39
N TRP A 590 8.03 -19.20 -2.92
CA TRP A 590 8.54 -17.96 -3.50
C TRP A 590 8.95 -18.10 -4.97
N SER A 591 9.50 -19.24 -5.33
CA SER A 591 9.86 -19.53 -6.71
C SER A 591 8.64 -19.54 -7.62
N ASP A 592 7.54 -20.20 -7.20
CA ASP A 592 6.31 -20.26 -7.99
C ASP A 592 5.66 -18.89 -8.15
N ILE A 593 5.74 -18.04 -7.13
CA ILE A 593 5.26 -16.65 -7.18
C ILE A 593 6.07 -15.82 -8.18
N LEU A 594 7.40 -15.92 -8.14
CA LEU A 594 8.30 -14.97 -8.78
C LEU A 594 8.78 -15.41 -10.17
N ALA A 595 8.89 -16.71 -10.44
CA ALA A 595 9.39 -17.23 -11.70
C ALA A 595 8.68 -16.64 -12.95
N PRO A 596 7.34 -16.44 -12.98
CA PRO A 596 6.67 -15.85 -14.14
C PRO A 596 7.08 -14.42 -14.46
N TYR A 597 7.68 -13.68 -13.49
CA TYR A 597 7.90 -12.23 -13.60
C TYR A 597 9.36 -11.80 -13.58
N VAL A 598 10.21 -12.50 -12.81
CA VAL A 598 11.61 -12.11 -12.58
C VAL A 598 12.59 -13.27 -12.73
N GLU A 599 12.11 -14.47 -13.02
CA GLU A 599 12.93 -15.69 -13.10
C GLU A 599 13.72 -15.89 -11.78
N ASP A 600 15.05 -16.00 -11.84
CA ASP A 600 15.94 -16.17 -10.67
C ASP A 600 16.50 -14.83 -10.16
N ARG A 601 16.04 -13.69 -10.66
CA ARG A 601 16.56 -12.36 -10.33
C ARG A 601 15.88 -11.78 -9.09
N TRP A 602 16.01 -12.47 -7.95
CA TRP A 602 15.52 -12.02 -6.65
C TRP A 602 16.48 -12.46 -5.56
N GLU A 603 16.50 -11.72 -4.48
CA GLU A 603 17.30 -12.01 -3.30
C GLU A 603 16.42 -12.60 -2.21
N HIS A 604 16.93 -13.59 -1.48
CA HIS A 604 16.22 -14.25 -0.38
C HIS A 604 17.01 -14.08 0.90
N THR A 605 16.38 -13.53 1.93
CA THR A 605 16.93 -13.38 3.27
C THR A 605 15.97 -13.96 4.29
N ARG A 606 16.49 -14.65 5.29
CA ARG A 606 15.68 -15.30 6.33
C ARG A 606 15.98 -14.69 7.70
N LEU A 607 14.91 -14.32 8.42
CA LEU A 607 14.96 -13.94 9.84
C LEU A 607 14.74 -15.18 10.69
N GLY A 608 15.81 -15.61 11.39
CA GLY A 608 15.82 -16.85 12.18
C GLY A 608 15.46 -16.69 13.65
N VAL A 609 15.47 -15.44 14.15
CA VAL A 609 15.30 -15.16 15.59
C VAL A 609 13.93 -14.58 15.88
N ASN A 610 13.20 -15.23 16.79
CA ASN A 610 11.91 -14.76 17.28
C ASN A 610 12.09 -13.96 18.58
N TYR A 611 11.85 -12.67 18.48
CA TYR A 611 11.98 -11.73 19.60
C TYR A 611 10.66 -11.55 20.39
N ARG A 612 9.52 -11.93 19.81
CA ARG A 612 8.20 -11.59 20.33
C ARG A 612 7.53 -12.70 21.11
N THR A 613 7.38 -13.86 20.46
CA THR A 613 6.61 -14.98 21.01
C THR A 613 7.48 -15.77 21.99
N PRO A 614 7.04 -15.94 23.27
CA PRO A 614 7.78 -16.76 24.23
C PRO A 614 7.96 -18.20 23.77
N SER A 615 9.07 -18.83 24.19
CA SER A 615 9.40 -20.21 23.83
C SER A 615 8.28 -21.18 24.18
N GLU A 616 7.61 -20.99 25.33
CA GLU A 616 6.51 -21.86 25.80
C GLU A 616 5.30 -21.83 24.86
N ILE A 617 5.01 -20.68 24.26
CA ILE A 617 3.92 -20.52 23.27
C ILE A 617 4.35 -21.07 21.93
N MET A 618 5.60 -20.77 21.52
CA MET A 618 6.15 -21.22 20.23
C MET A 618 6.22 -22.75 20.18
N ASP A 619 6.63 -23.41 21.28
CA ASP A 619 6.71 -24.86 21.34
C ASP A 619 5.33 -25.52 21.14
N LEU A 620 4.26 -24.96 21.75
CA LEU A 620 2.90 -25.43 21.54
C LEU A 620 2.45 -25.23 20.09
N ALA A 621 2.68 -24.03 19.54
CA ALA A 621 2.31 -23.71 18.16
C ALA A 621 3.06 -24.57 17.14
N ALA A 622 4.38 -24.79 17.33
CA ALA A 622 5.19 -25.65 16.50
C ALA A 622 4.69 -27.13 16.54
N GLY A 623 4.16 -27.58 17.66
CA GLY A 623 3.55 -28.91 17.79
C GLY A 623 2.39 -29.12 16.83
N VAL A 624 1.59 -28.08 16.60
CA VAL A 624 0.46 -28.11 15.64
C VAL A 624 0.95 -28.26 14.21
N VAL A 625 1.96 -27.47 13.81
CA VAL A 625 2.51 -27.55 12.45
C VAL A 625 3.23 -28.88 12.20
N ARG A 626 4.04 -29.34 13.17
CA ARG A 626 4.75 -30.63 13.06
C ARG A 626 3.84 -31.85 12.94
N ALA A 627 2.58 -31.75 13.36
CA ALA A 627 1.61 -32.80 13.16
C ALA A 627 1.26 -33.04 11.67
N THR A 628 1.42 -32.02 10.82
CA THR A 628 1.20 -32.08 9.37
C THR A 628 2.50 -32.00 8.57
N ASP A 629 3.49 -31.30 9.06
CA ASP A 629 4.84 -31.16 8.49
C ASP A 629 5.91 -31.48 9.56
N PRO A 630 6.38 -32.74 9.62
CA PRO A 630 7.34 -33.19 10.63
C PRO A 630 8.71 -32.48 10.56
N ASP A 631 9.06 -31.94 9.40
CA ASP A 631 10.37 -31.28 9.15
C ASP A 631 10.32 -29.77 9.50
N PHE A 632 9.18 -29.28 9.97
CA PHE A 632 9.03 -27.87 10.33
C PHE A 632 9.96 -27.46 11.48
N GLU A 633 10.82 -26.48 11.21
CA GLU A 633 11.70 -25.83 12.19
C GLU A 633 11.17 -24.42 12.54
N PRO A 634 10.67 -24.21 13.77
CA PRO A 634 10.24 -22.89 14.21
C PRO A 634 11.43 -21.95 14.41
N PRO A 635 11.25 -20.64 14.36
CA PRO A 635 12.29 -19.68 14.70
C PRO A 635 12.70 -19.81 16.16
N THR A 636 13.98 -19.51 16.44
CA THR A 636 14.53 -19.60 17.80
C THR A 636 14.01 -18.45 18.66
N SER A 637 13.24 -18.74 19.72
CA SER A 637 12.74 -17.74 20.66
C SER A 637 13.82 -17.32 21.64
N VAL A 638 14.09 -16.01 21.74
CA VAL A 638 15.01 -15.43 22.74
C VAL A 638 14.32 -15.16 24.08
N ARG A 639 12.99 -15.24 24.09
CA ARG A 639 12.16 -14.89 25.25
C ARG A 639 11.50 -16.10 25.86
N SER A 640 11.48 -16.15 27.19
CA SER A 640 10.71 -17.10 28.01
C SER A 640 9.99 -16.32 29.11
N THR A 641 8.74 -16.59 29.33
CA THR A 641 7.93 -15.96 30.42
C THR A 641 7.81 -16.88 31.63
N GLY A 642 8.19 -18.16 31.50
CA GLY A 642 7.95 -19.18 32.53
C GLY A 642 6.47 -19.56 32.69
N VAL A 643 5.56 -18.95 31.93
CA VAL A 643 4.12 -19.20 31.97
C VAL A 643 3.73 -20.13 30.83
N ARG A 644 3.36 -21.35 31.16
CA ARG A 644 2.93 -22.33 30.16
C ARG A 644 1.52 -22.02 29.67
N PRO A 645 1.24 -22.15 28.36
CA PRO A 645 -0.12 -22.16 27.81
C PRO A 645 -0.97 -23.24 28.46
N TRP A 646 -2.26 -22.97 28.62
CA TRP A 646 -3.20 -23.95 29.12
C TRP A 646 -4.28 -24.26 28.08
N VAL A 647 -4.78 -25.52 28.09
CA VAL A 647 -5.86 -26.00 27.24
C VAL A 647 -6.95 -26.56 28.18
N ARG A 648 -8.21 -26.13 28.01
CA ARG A 648 -9.34 -26.56 28.85
C ARG A 648 -10.51 -27.01 27.97
N GLU A 649 -11.08 -28.16 28.31
CA GLU A 649 -12.33 -28.67 27.72
C GLU A 649 -13.55 -28.03 28.43
N VAL A 650 -14.54 -27.63 27.62
CA VAL A 650 -15.82 -27.08 28.11
C VAL A 650 -16.93 -28.03 27.69
N THR A 651 -17.65 -28.56 28.65
CA THR A 651 -18.76 -29.51 28.39
C THR A 651 -20.11 -28.83 28.21
N ASP A 652 -20.29 -27.66 28.87
CA ASP A 652 -21.55 -26.90 28.87
C ASP A 652 -21.22 -25.40 28.79
N ASP A 653 -22.12 -24.56 28.28
CA ASP A 653 -22.03 -23.08 28.21
C ASP A 653 -20.66 -22.53 27.80
N LEU A 654 -20.23 -22.83 26.58
CA LEU A 654 -18.98 -22.30 26.03
C LEU A 654 -18.88 -20.75 26.09
N PRO A 655 -19.94 -19.96 25.78
CA PRO A 655 -19.88 -18.50 25.93
C PRO A 655 -19.63 -18.03 27.36
N GLY A 656 -20.19 -18.73 28.37
CA GLY A 656 -19.95 -18.43 29.79
C GLY A 656 -18.50 -18.74 30.18
N ALA A 657 -17.98 -19.91 29.77
CA ALA A 657 -16.59 -20.29 30.03
C ALA A 657 -15.58 -19.31 29.34
N VAL A 658 -15.91 -18.81 28.13
CA VAL A 658 -15.10 -17.78 27.46
C VAL A 658 -15.10 -16.48 28.28
N ALA A 659 -16.23 -16.04 28.81
CA ALA A 659 -16.30 -14.82 29.62
C ALA A 659 -15.48 -14.95 30.93
N GLU A 660 -15.53 -16.10 31.61
CA GLU A 660 -14.72 -16.39 32.81
C GLU A 660 -13.22 -16.40 32.47
N ALA A 661 -12.82 -17.11 31.40
CA ALA A 661 -11.43 -17.16 30.96
C ALA A 661 -10.91 -15.80 30.49
N ALA A 662 -11.76 -15.00 29.86
CA ALA A 662 -11.42 -13.64 29.47
C ALA A 662 -11.14 -12.76 30.69
N ALA A 663 -11.94 -12.87 31.76
CA ALA A 663 -11.69 -12.15 33.02
C ALA A 663 -10.36 -12.59 33.68
N GLU A 664 -10.00 -13.89 33.58
CA GLU A 664 -8.74 -14.43 34.12
C GLU A 664 -7.51 -13.97 33.33
N LEU A 665 -7.64 -13.91 32.00
CA LEU A 665 -6.52 -13.59 31.07
C LEU A 665 -6.34 -12.09 30.79
N THR A 666 -7.34 -11.26 31.09
CA THR A 666 -7.24 -9.81 30.88
C THR A 666 -6.13 -9.23 31.76
N PRO A 667 -5.06 -8.69 31.20
CA PRO A 667 -3.94 -8.14 31.97
C PRO A 667 -4.34 -6.83 32.66
N ASP A 668 -3.65 -6.44 33.72
CA ASP A 668 -3.87 -5.14 34.39
C ASP A 668 -3.49 -3.99 33.45
N GLU A 669 -2.38 -4.12 32.76
CA GLU A 669 -1.94 -3.27 31.65
C GLU A 669 -1.79 -4.13 30.41
N GLY A 670 -2.22 -3.63 29.24
CA GLY A 670 -2.16 -4.37 27.98
C GLY A 670 -3.52 -4.89 27.51
N ARG A 671 -3.53 -5.92 26.64
CA ARG A 671 -4.72 -6.33 25.87
C ARG A 671 -4.89 -7.82 25.79
N LEU A 672 -6.16 -8.22 25.74
CA LEU A 672 -6.61 -9.56 25.45
C LEU A 672 -7.29 -9.63 24.08
N ALA A 673 -6.85 -10.56 23.21
CA ALA A 673 -7.63 -10.98 22.07
C ALA A 673 -8.34 -12.30 22.33
N ILE A 674 -9.62 -12.35 22.04
CA ILE A 674 -10.41 -13.58 21.95
C ILE A 674 -10.49 -13.91 20.46
N ILE A 675 -9.86 -15.01 20.03
CA ILE A 675 -9.87 -15.45 18.65
C ILE A 675 -10.83 -16.62 18.54
N ALA A 676 -11.93 -16.40 17.80
CA ALA A 676 -13.02 -17.36 17.68
C ALA A 676 -13.55 -17.46 16.25
N PRO A 677 -14.13 -18.59 15.84
CA PRO A 677 -14.86 -18.70 14.57
C PRO A 677 -16.00 -17.68 14.47
N ARG A 678 -16.17 -17.05 13.31
CA ARG A 678 -17.21 -16.00 13.09
C ARG A 678 -18.63 -16.41 13.53
N PRO A 679 -19.09 -17.66 13.32
CA PRO A 679 -20.42 -18.06 13.77
C PRO A 679 -20.64 -17.92 15.27
N LEU A 680 -19.58 -17.99 16.08
CA LEU A 680 -19.66 -17.84 17.55
C LEU A 680 -19.68 -16.38 18.01
N HIS A 681 -19.24 -15.42 17.18
CA HIS A 681 -19.12 -14.00 17.57
C HIS A 681 -20.38 -13.39 18.18
N PRO A 682 -21.60 -13.60 17.65
CA PRO A 682 -22.81 -13.03 18.27
C PRO A 682 -23.08 -13.56 19.68
N ALA A 683 -22.86 -14.86 19.92
CA ALA A 683 -23.07 -15.50 21.21
C ALA A 683 -22.02 -15.06 22.24
N LEU A 684 -20.77 -14.93 21.83
CA LEU A 684 -19.67 -14.45 22.66
C LEU A 684 -19.84 -12.96 22.99
N ALA A 685 -20.15 -12.12 22.01
CA ALA A 685 -20.36 -10.68 22.23
C ALA A 685 -21.52 -10.40 23.19
N ALA A 686 -22.54 -11.25 23.23
CA ALA A 686 -23.67 -11.12 24.17
C ALA A 686 -23.29 -11.38 25.64
N ARG A 687 -22.15 -12.05 25.90
CA ARG A 687 -21.64 -12.38 27.24
C ARG A 687 -20.44 -11.54 27.68
N LEU A 688 -19.87 -10.78 26.76
CA LEU A 688 -18.67 -9.98 26.98
C LEU A 688 -19.04 -8.49 26.98
N ASP A 689 -18.88 -7.81 28.11
CA ASP A 689 -19.26 -6.41 28.26
C ASP A 689 -18.44 -5.49 27.31
N GLY A 690 -19.16 -4.67 26.54
CA GLY A 690 -18.56 -3.63 25.73
C GLY A 690 -17.84 -4.09 24.44
N ILE A 691 -18.00 -5.37 24.05
CA ILE A 691 -17.43 -5.92 22.81
C ILE A 691 -18.44 -5.81 21.67
N THR A 692 -18.00 -5.30 20.54
CA THR A 692 -18.78 -5.28 19.30
C THR A 692 -18.22 -6.33 18.33
N ALA A 693 -19.09 -7.25 17.90
CA ALA A 693 -18.76 -8.14 16.78
C ALA A 693 -18.90 -7.34 15.47
N GLY A 694 -17.86 -7.29 14.64
CA GLY A 694 -17.90 -6.55 13.38
C GLY A 694 -16.74 -6.87 12.45
N THR A 695 -16.81 -6.34 11.25
CA THR A 695 -15.75 -6.47 10.24
C THR A 695 -14.55 -5.57 10.52
N GLU A 696 -14.73 -4.49 11.26
CA GLU A 696 -13.68 -3.55 11.68
C GLU A 696 -13.66 -3.47 13.21
N PRO A 697 -12.89 -4.34 13.88
CA PRO A 697 -12.79 -4.34 15.33
C PRO A 697 -12.02 -3.11 15.83
N ASP A 698 -12.50 -2.52 16.95
CA ASP A 698 -11.79 -1.44 17.64
C ASP A 698 -10.60 -2.01 18.42
N LEU A 699 -9.41 -1.98 17.82
CA LEU A 699 -8.18 -2.49 18.42
C LEU A 699 -7.69 -1.63 19.61
N THR A 700 -8.31 -0.47 19.89
CA THR A 700 -7.95 0.36 21.05
C THR A 700 -8.54 -0.16 22.34
N ARG A 701 -9.47 -1.08 22.29
CA ARG A 701 -10.11 -1.67 23.47
C ARG A 701 -9.22 -2.68 24.20
N ARG A 702 -9.42 -2.81 25.49
CA ARG A 702 -8.67 -3.73 26.35
C ARG A 702 -8.95 -5.21 26.02
N VAL A 703 -10.17 -5.53 25.59
CA VAL A 703 -10.58 -6.86 25.12
C VAL A 703 -11.16 -6.72 23.73
N VAL A 704 -10.70 -7.53 22.79
CA VAL A 704 -11.16 -7.55 21.41
C VAL A 704 -11.55 -8.96 20.98
N LEU A 705 -12.60 -9.08 20.15
CA LEU A 705 -13.07 -10.33 19.58
C LEU A 705 -12.76 -10.33 18.07
N LEU A 706 -11.98 -11.32 17.64
CA LEU A 706 -11.45 -11.43 16.28
C LEU A 706 -11.70 -12.83 15.72
N ASP A 707 -11.73 -12.93 14.40
CA ASP A 707 -11.51 -14.20 13.73
C ASP A 707 -10.00 -14.39 13.42
N PRO A 708 -9.54 -15.60 13.04
CA PRO A 708 -8.12 -15.85 12.74
C PRO A 708 -7.54 -14.95 11.66
N ARG A 709 -8.33 -14.60 10.62
CA ARG A 709 -7.89 -13.73 9.52
C ARG A 709 -7.71 -12.28 9.98
N GLN A 710 -8.62 -11.79 10.83
CA GLN A 710 -8.51 -10.45 11.44
C GLN A 710 -7.31 -10.34 12.39
N ALA A 711 -6.95 -11.44 13.06
CA ALA A 711 -5.83 -11.49 13.99
C ALA A 711 -4.44 -11.50 13.28
N LYS A 712 -4.41 -11.71 11.95
CA LYS A 712 -3.17 -11.76 11.16
C LYS A 712 -2.42 -10.44 11.23
N GLY A 713 -1.11 -10.50 11.49
CA GLY A 713 -0.25 -9.33 11.64
C GLY A 713 -0.37 -8.58 12.98
N LEU A 714 -1.40 -8.86 13.79
CA LEU A 714 -1.63 -8.20 15.07
C LEU A 714 -0.89 -8.89 16.24
N GLU A 715 -0.79 -8.18 17.38
CA GLU A 715 -0.14 -8.66 18.60
C GLU A 715 -0.93 -8.27 19.83
N PHE A 716 -0.98 -9.19 20.82
CA PHE A 716 -1.70 -9.00 22.07
C PHE A 716 -0.91 -9.56 23.24
N ASP A 717 -1.03 -8.94 24.41
CA ASP A 717 -0.38 -9.45 25.63
C ASP A 717 -0.92 -10.84 26.01
N SER A 718 -2.24 -10.99 25.96
CA SER A 718 -2.92 -12.26 26.21
C SER A 718 -3.79 -12.66 25.02
N VAL A 719 -3.87 -13.95 24.74
CA VAL A 719 -4.77 -14.51 23.71
C VAL A 719 -5.56 -15.66 24.29
N LEU A 720 -6.85 -15.70 23.96
CA LEU A 720 -7.75 -16.81 24.22
C LEU A 720 -8.24 -17.36 22.87
N VAL A 721 -7.79 -18.56 22.52
CA VAL A 721 -8.24 -19.26 21.29
C VAL A 721 -9.45 -20.13 21.65
N VAL A 722 -10.53 -19.98 20.89
CA VAL A 722 -11.81 -20.70 21.12
C VAL A 722 -12.07 -21.62 19.94
N GLU A 723 -12.43 -22.87 20.19
CA GLU A 723 -12.71 -23.93 19.21
C GLU A 723 -11.60 -24.10 18.16
N PRO A 724 -10.39 -24.49 18.61
CA PRO A 724 -9.25 -24.65 17.69
C PRO A 724 -9.47 -25.75 16.64
N GLY A 725 -10.46 -26.63 16.81
CA GLY A 725 -10.83 -27.67 15.85
C GLY A 725 -11.45 -27.13 14.56
N ASP A 726 -12.01 -25.93 14.60
CA ASP A 726 -12.62 -25.26 13.45
C ASP A 726 -11.61 -24.53 12.55
N TYR A 727 -10.31 -24.53 12.92
CA TYR A 727 -9.27 -23.84 12.16
C TYR A 727 -8.44 -24.79 11.32
N GLY A 728 -8.00 -24.33 10.15
CA GLY A 728 -6.90 -24.95 9.45
C GLY A 728 -5.57 -24.83 10.22
N THR A 729 -4.60 -25.68 9.91
CA THR A 729 -3.30 -25.70 10.62
C THR A 729 -2.63 -24.33 10.63
N SER A 730 -2.61 -23.62 9.49
CA SER A 730 -2.00 -22.31 9.35
C SER A 730 -2.74 -21.22 10.15
N ASP A 731 -4.08 -21.19 10.09
CA ASP A 731 -4.90 -20.25 10.86
C ASP A 731 -4.73 -20.47 12.38
N LEU A 732 -4.64 -21.73 12.81
CA LEU A 732 -4.40 -22.09 14.19
C LEU A 732 -2.99 -21.67 14.64
N TYR A 733 -2.00 -21.94 13.82
CA TYR A 733 -0.61 -21.50 14.08
C TYR A 733 -0.52 -19.96 14.23
N VAL A 734 -1.20 -19.23 13.33
CA VAL A 734 -1.31 -17.77 13.42
C VAL A 734 -1.99 -17.37 14.73
N ALA A 735 -3.15 -17.93 15.08
CA ALA A 735 -3.90 -17.57 16.27
C ALA A 735 -3.09 -17.78 17.57
N LEU A 736 -2.41 -18.93 17.69
CA LEU A 736 -1.58 -19.26 18.86
C LEU A 736 -0.39 -18.31 19.02
N THR A 737 0.23 -17.89 17.92
CA THR A 737 1.44 -17.05 17.92
C THR A 737 1.16 -15.54 18.03
N ARG A 738 -0.11 -15.13 18.18
CA ARG A 738 -0.48 -13.72 18.43
C ARG A 738 -0.20 -13.29 19.87
N ALA A 739 -0.06 -14.24 20.80
CA ALA A 739 0.19 -13.97 22.21
C ALA A 739 1.68 -13.61 22.46
N THR A 740 1.89 -12.55 23.24
CA THR A 740 3.23 -12.12 23.65
C THR A 740 3.55 -12.44 25.11
N GLN A 741 2.56 -12.79 25.94
CA GLN A 741 2.75 -13.13 27.35
C GLN A 741 1.97 -14.38 27.78
N ARG A 742 0.66 -14.44 27.55
CA ARG A 742 -0.23 -15.52 28.02
C ARG A 742 -1.09 -16.08 26.91
N LEU A 743 -1.26 -17.39 26.89
CA LEU A 743 -2.12 -18.09 25.95
C LEU A 743 -3.02 -19.09 26.68
N GLY A 744 -4.32 -18.99 26.41
CA GLY A 744 -5.33 -19.96 26.81
C GLY A 744 -6.06 -20.54 25.60
N VAL A 745 -6.47 -21.78 25.68
CA VAL A 745 -7.27 -22.46 24.66
C VAL A 745 -8.49 -23.08 25.31
N LEU A 746 -9.68 -22.78 24.77
CA LEU A 746 -10.96 -23.39 25.15
C LEU A 746 -11.53 -24.18 23.97
N HIS A 747 -12.01 -25.38 24.25
CA HIS A 747 -12.64 -26.23 23.26
C HIS A 747 -13.80 -27.03 23.85
N SER A 748 -14.85 -27.26 23.06
CA SER A 748 -15.92 -28.19 23.34
C SER A 748 -15.87 -29.40 22.39
N GLU A 749 -15.19 -29.27 21.27
CA GLU A 749 -14.99 -30.32 20.26
C GLU A 749 -13.59 -30.93 20.35
N LYS A 750 -13.32 -31.92 19.50
CA LYS A 750 -12.04 -32.63 19.47
C LYS A 750 -10.87 -31.69 19.14
N LEU A 751 -9.83 -31.74 19.96
CA LEU A 751 -8.59 -31.00 19.71
C LEU A 751 -7.87 -31.44 18.43
N PRO A 752 -7.30 -30.47 17.67
CA PRO A 752 -6.37 -30.77 16.60
C PRO A 752 -5.15 -31.57 17.08
N ALA A 753 -4.58 -32.34 16.18
CA ALA A 753 -3.32 -33.05 16.45
C ALA A 753 -2.22 -32.03 16.79
N GLY A 754 -1.38 -32.36 17.79
CA GLY A 754 -0.28 -31.48 18.25
C GLY A 754 -0.68 -30.45 19.30
N LEU A 755 -1.97 -30.22 19.59
CA LEU A 755 -2.43 -29.30 20.62
C LEU A 755 -2.75 -29.99 21.95
N ALA A 756 -2.65 -31.31 22.02
CA ALA A 756 -2.86 -32.03 23.26
C ALA A 756 -1.84 -31.57 24.33
N PRO A 757 -2.26 -31.24 25.56
CA PRO A 757 -1.31 -30.89 26.61
C PRO A 757 -0.36 -32.07 26.81
N ALA A 758 0.97 -31.78 26.87
CA ALA A 758 1.93 -32.76 27.28
C ALA A 758 1.45 -33.33 28.62
N ALA A 759 1.20 -34.65 28.67
CA ALA A 759 0.76 -35.31 29.89
C ALA A 759 1.74 -34.93 31.02
N VAL A 760 1.19 -34.35 32.10
CA VAL A 760 1.93 -33.97 33.29
C VAL A 760 2.45 -35.20 33.99
#